data_8e019d5d692d9ecd6925a2adc3c29f25
#
_entry.id   8e019d5d692d9ecd6925a2adc3c29f25
#
_cell.length_a   1.000
_cell.length_b   1.000
_cell.length_c   1.000
_cell.angle_alpha   90.00
_cell.angle_beta   90.00
_cell.angle_gamma   90.00
#
_symmetry.space_group_name_H-M   'P 1'
#
loop_
_entity.id
_entity.type
_entity.pdbx_description
1 polymer ?
#
loop_
_entity_poly.entity_id
_entity_poly.type
_entity_poly.pdbx_seq_one_letter_code
_entity_poly.pdbx_strand_id
1 'polypeptide(L)'
;MKRKSPVMAVALAGLFMYTSCSPTEQAETKDYTQYVNTFIGAADNGHTFPGACYPFGMIQTSPVTGAVGWRYCSEYTYQDSLIWGFTQTHLNGTGCMDLGDILVMPVTGTRARAWDAYRSHFPKDKEAATPGYYTVELSDPQVKAELTASIHAALHRYTYHKADSASLLIDLQHGPAWREEQYHSQVNSCEVNWEDAQTLAGHVNNTVWVDQDYFFVMKFNRPVIDSLYLPMGETEKGKRIIATFDLKPGDELMMKVALSTTSVEGAKKNLQAEIPDWNFDGVKLAAHDEWNSYLSRVDVEGTDDEKTNFYTCFYHALIQPNQISDVDGMYRNAADSIVKAGTGTFYSTFSLWDTYRAAHPFYTLMVPERVDDFVNSLIEQGEVQGFLPIWALWGKENFCMIGNHGVSVIAEAYRKGFRGFDAERAFNMVKKTQTVSHPLKSDWEVYTKYGYFPTDLTKAESVSSTLESVYDDYAAADMARRMGKEEDAAYFAKRADYYKNLFDSQTNFMRPRKADGTWKSPLNPSDVGHAESTGGDYTEGNAWQYTWHVQHDVPGLIALFGGEEPFLNKLDSLFTVKLETTQADVTGLIGQYAHGNEPSHHVTYLYALAGRPERTQELIREIFDTQYKNKPDGLCGNDDCGQMSVWYMFSAMGFYPVDPVSGDYVFGAPQLPKIVLHLADGKTFTVIAENLSKEHKYVDSITLNGEPYTKNTISHEDILKGGTLVYKMK
;
A
#
# COMPACT_ATOMS: atom_id res chain seq x y z
N MET A 1 17.88 -89.67 -1.55
CA MET A 1 16.60 -90.27 -1.27
C MET A 1 15.52 -89.20 -1.15
N LYS A 2 14.55 -89.24 -2.06
CA LYS A 2 13.48 -88.25 -2.21
C LYS A 2 12.43 -88.50 -1.18
N ARG A 3 11.91 -87.51 -0.48
CA ARG A 3 10.58 -87.53 0.11
C ARG A 3 9.75 -86.32 -0.30
N LYS A 4 8.68 -86.57 -0.99
CA LYS A 4 7.60 -85.59 -1.34
C LYS A 4 6.69 -85.42 -0.13
N SER A 5 6.18 -84.25 0.09
CA SER A 5 5.04 -84.00 0.98
C SER A 5 3.98 -83.17 0.19
N PRO A 6 2.70 -83.36 0.47
CA PRO A 6 1.61 -82.95 -0.39
C PRO A 6 1.15 -81.51 -0.07
N VAL A 7 0.66 -80.88 -1.12
CA VAL A 7 0.00 -79.58 -1.09
C VAL A 7 -1.43 -79.77 -0.59
N MET A 8 -1.78 -79.03 0.47
CA MET A 8 -3.14 -78.91 0.96
C MET A 8 -3.72 -77.59 0.52
N ALA A 9 -4.68 -77.56 -0.37
CA ALA A 9 -5.39 -76.40 -0.82
C ALA A 9 -6.44 -75.98 0.23
N VAL A 10 -6.35 -74.84 0.82
CA VAL A 10 -7.37 -74.23 1.64
C VAL A 10 -8.06 -73.10 0.80
N ALA A 11 -9.34 -73.32 0.50
CA ALA A 11 -10.18 -72.30 -0.11
C ALA A 11 -10.63 -71.33 0.94
N LEU A 12 -10.12 -70.05 0.85
CA LEU A 12 -10.65 -68.91 1.61
C LEU A 12 -11.77 -68.26 0.80
N ALA A 13 -13.00 -68.33 1.31
CA ALA A 13 -14.12 -67.54 0.84
C ALA A 13 -13.95 -66.10 1.34
N GLY A 14 -13.54 -65.15 0.44
CA GLY A 14 -13.46 -63.75 0.73
C GLY A 14 -14.83 -63.10 0.75
N LEU A 15 -15.26 -62.66 1.93
CA LEU A 15 -16.37 -61.70 2.10
C LEU A 15 -15.97 -60.34 1.63
N PHE A 16 -16.42 -59.89 0.46
CA PHE A 16 -16.32 -58.50 0.03
C PHE A 16 -17.30 -57.67 0.85
N MET A 17 -16.82 -56.97 1.89
CA MET A 17 -17.54 -55.84 2.46
C MET A 17 -17.38 -54.66 1.50
N TYR A 18 -18.43 -54.27 0.81
CA TYR A 18 -18.56 -52.99 0.17
C TYR A 18 -18.65 -51.92 1.28
N THR A 19 -17.54 -51.29 1.61
CA THR A 19 -17.57 -49.99 2.28
C THR A 19 -17.98 -48.95 1.25
N SER A 20 -19.24 -48.51 1.31
CA SER A 20 -19.67 -47.31 0.61
C SER A 20 -18.88 -46.13 1.19
N CYS A 21 -17.86 -45.66 0.49
CA CYS A 21 -17.37 -44.30 0.68
C CYS A 21 -18.50 -43.34 0.28
N SER A 22 -19.16 -42.77 1.26
CA SER A 22 -19.92 -41.54 1.05
C SER A 22 -18.95 -40.52 0.51
N PRO A 23 -19.30 -39.78 -0.54
CA PRO A 23 -18.50 -38.60 -0.91
C PRO A 23 -18.48 -37.70 0.33
N THR A 24 -17.29 -37.40 0.86
CA THR A 24 -17.08 -36.27 1.73
C THR A 24 -17.54 -35.05 0.91
N GLU A 25 -18.65 -34.43 1.30
CA GLU A 25 -18.94 -33.07 0.85
C GLU A 25 -17.68 -32.27 1.10
N GLN A 26 -16.94 -31.91 0.03
CA GLN A 26 -15.98 -30.86 0.09
C GLN A 26 -16.80 -29.65 0.50
N ALA A 27 -16.56 -29.12 1.70
CA ALA A 27 -17.12 -27.84 2.11
C ALA A 27 -16.74 -26.86 0.99
N GLU A 28 -17.72 -26.28 0.32
CA GLU A 28 -17.50 -25.22 -0.65
C GLU A 28 -16.67 -24.17 0.06
N THR A 29 -15.44 -23.94 -0.42
CA THR A 29 -14.59 -22.87 0.11
C THR A 29 -15.28 -21.55 -0.21
N LYS A 30 -15.63 -20.78 0.83
CA LYS A 30 -16.30 -19.51 0.70
C LYS A 30 -15.43 -18.57 -0.16
N ASP A 31 -16.03 -17.98 -1.17
CA ASP A 31 -15.36 -16.98 -2.03
C ASP A 31 -15.55 -15.59 -1.42
N TYR A 32 -14.44 -15.03 -0.90
CA TYR A 32 -14.41 -13.70 -0.31
C TYR A 32 -14.13 -12.61 -1.34
N THR A 33 -13.57 -12.99 -2.50
CA THR A 33 -13.27 -12.03 -3.58
C THR A 33 -14.54 -11.38 -4.13
N GLN A 34 -15.69 -12.03 -4.01
CA GLN A 34 -17.00 -11.50 -4.41
C GLN A 34 -17.40 -10.21 -3.67
N TYR A 35 -16.79 -9.93 -2.50
CA TYR A 35 -17.04 -8.73 -1.74
C TYR A 35 -16.10 -7.57 -2.10
N VAL A 36 -15.08 -7.79 -2.94
CA VAL A 36 -14.15 -6.73 -3.33
C VAL A 36 -14.70 -5.94 -4.51
N ASN A 37 -14.79 -4.63 -4.36
CA ASN A 37 -15.08 -3.68 -5.42
C ASN A 37 -13.83 -2.85 -5.73
N THR A 38 -13.05 -3.28 -6.73
CA THR A 38 -11.78 -2.65 -7.11
C THR A 38 -11.93 -1.22 -7.64
N PHE A 39 -13.16 -0.75 -7.87
CA PHE A 39 -13.41 0.64 -8.27
C PHE A 39 -13.54 1.61 -7.10
N ILE A 40 -13.61 1.15 -5.84
CA ILE A 40 -13.61 2.07 -4.67
C ILE A 40 -12.29 2.83 -4.64
N GLY A 41 -12.37 4.17 -4.56
CA GLY A 41 -11.20 5.06 -4.58
C GLY A 41 -10.66 5.37 -5.99
N ALA A 42 -11.21 4.76 -7.06
CA ALA A 42 -10.78 5.00 -8.43
C ALA A 42 -11.39 6.27 -9.06
N ALA A 43 -11.93 7.15 -8.21
CA ALA A 43 -12.44 8.47 -8.59
C ALA A 43 -12.05 9.51 -7.55
N ASP A 44 -12.02 10.76 -7.95
CA ASP A 44 -11.67 11.92 -7.15
C ASP A 44 -10.27 11.79 -6.50
N ASN A 45 -10.16 11.66 -5.17
CA ASN A 45 -8.89 11.73 -4.44
C ASN A 45 -8.35 10.37 -3.97
N GLY A 46 -9.02 9.25 -4.24
CA GLY A 46 -8.57 7.94 -3.73
C GLY A 46 -7.34 7.39 -4.44
N HIS A 47 -7.15 7.73 -5.70
CA HIS A 47 -6.05 7.34 -6.58
C HIS A 47 -5.76 5.83 -6.63
N THR A 48 -6.79 5.00 -6.45
CA THR A 48 -6.71 3.56 -6.66
C THR A 48 -6.95 3.21 -8.13
N PHE A 49 -6.65 2.00 -8.54
CA PHE A 49 -6.85 1.51 -9.91
C PHE A 49 -7.63 0.19 -9.92
N PRO A 50 -8.43 -0.09 -10.98
CA PRO A 50 -9.27 -1.28 -11.03
C PRO A 50 -8.60 -2.50 -11.67
N GLY A 51 -7.35 -2.38 -12.13
CA GLY A 51 -6.67 -3.39 -12.93
C GLY A 51 -6.34 -4.68 -12.19
N ALA A 52 -5.85 -5.66 -12.95
CA ALA A 52 -5.46 -6.96 -12.41
C ALA A 52 -4.07 -6.88 -11.75
N CYS A 53 -3.98 -7.35 -10.52
CA CYS A 53 -2.73 -7.51 -9.79
C CYS A 53 -2.75 -8.78 -8.93
N TYR A 54 -1.59 -9.16 -8.43
CA TYR A 54 -1.40 -10.27 -7.49
C TYR A 54 -1.00 -9.68 -6.13
N PRO A 55 -1.32 -10.29 -4.98
CA PRO A 55 -0.92 -9.76 -3.68
C PRO A 55 0.59 -9.50 -3.64
N PHE A 56 0.97 -8.26 -3.31
CA PHE A 56 2.38 -7.82 -3.27
C PHE A 56 3.15 -7.98 -4.60
N GLY A 57 2.45 -8.13 -5.73
CA GLY A 57 3.07 -8.37 -7.03
C GLY A 57 3.79 -7.13 -7.59
N MET A 58 4.78 -7.36 -8.44
CA MET A 58 5.48 -6.33 -9.21
C MET A 58 4.60 -5.77 -10.33
N ILE A 59 3.73 -6.62 -10.88
CA ILE A 59 2.82 -6.30 -11.98
C ILE A 59 1.46 -5.85 -11.43
N GLN A 60 1.00 -4.69 -11.92
CA GLN A 60 -0.36 -4.18 -11.77
C GLN A 60 -0.85 -3.76 -13.14
N THR A 61 -1.38 -4.70 -13.95
CA THR A 61 -1.84 -4.35 -15.29
C THR A 61 -3.22 -3.74 -15.26
N SER A 62 -3.34 -2.48 -15.69
CA SER A 62 -4.57 -1.67 -15.54
C SER A 62 -4.82 -0.77 -16.74
N PRO A 63 -6.10 -0.39 -17.00
CA PRO A 63 -6.42 0.61 -17.99
C PRO A 63 -5.88 1.98 -17.63
N VAL A 64 -5.47 2.72 -18.64
CA VAL A 64 -5.06 4.13 -18.57
C VAL A 64 -6.14 4.98 -19.21
N THR A 65 -6.68 5.98 -18.47
CA THR A 65 -7.62 6.95 -19.00
C THR A 65 -7.03 8.36 -19.12
N GLY A 66 -5.85 8.57 -18.53
CA GLY A 66 -5.05 9.78 -18.64
C GLY A 66 -3.73 9.61 -17.92
N ALA A 67 -2.76 10.50 -18.18
CA ALA A 67 -1.39 10.36 -17.68
C ALA A 67 -0.77 11.68 -17.19
N VAL A 68 -1.48 12.79 -17.20
CA VAL A 68 -0.91 14.10 -16.85
C VAL A 68 -1.74 14.80 -15.79
N GLY A 69 -1.10 15.19 -14.69
CA GLY A 69 -1.68 15.97 -13.59
C GLY A 69 -2.31 15.11 -12.48
N TRP A 70 -2.54 15.72 -11.33
CA TRP A 70 -3.03 15.13 -10.08
C TRP A 70 -4.12 14.07 -10.24
N ARG A 71 -5.11 14.35 -11.08
CA ARG A 71 -6.25 13.44 -11.32
C ARG A 71 -5.83 12.04 -11.79
N TYR A 72 -4.64 11.90 -12.36
CA TYR A 72 -4.12 10.69 -12.98
C TYR A 72 -2.91 10.11 -12.26
N CYS A 73 -2.81 10.26 -10.93
CA CYS A 73 -1.73 9.66 -10.15
C CYS A 73 -1.67 8.14 -10.32
N SER A 74 -2.83 7.47 -10.43
CA SER A 74 -2.91 6.04 -10.78
C SER A 74 -3.28 5.79 -12.25
N GLU A 75 -3.14 6.79 -13.14
CA GLU A 75 -3.47 6.75 -14.57
C GLU A 75 -4.94 6.44 -14.92
N TYR A 76 -5.75 6.09 -13.94
CA TYR A 76 -7.17 5.77 -14.14
C TYR A 76 -8.06 6.71 -13.32
N THR A 77 -9.17 7.13 -13.94
CA THR A 77 -10.27 7.74 -13.20
C THR A 77 -11.61 7.26 -13.73
N TYR A 78 -12.50 6.84 -12.82
CA TYR A 78 -13.76 6.18 -13.15
C TYR A 78 -14.71 7.04 -14.01
N GLN A 79 -14.64 8.37 -13.89
CA GLN A 79 -15.48 9.29 -14.66
C GLN A 79 -15.15 9.34 -16.15
N ASP A 80 -13.99 8.87 -16.57
CA ASP A 80 -13.57 8.92 -17.96
C ASP A 80 -14.25 7.83 -18.80
N SER A 81 -14.35 8.09 -20.10
CA SER A 81 -14.94 7.19 -21.09
C SER A 81 -14.00 6.86 -22.25
N LEU A 82 -12.72 7.24 -22.12
CA LEU A 82 -11.69 7.05 -23.13
C LEU A 82 -10.49 6.31 -22.52
N ILE A 83 -10.19 5.12 -23.00
CA ILE A 83 -8.97 4.35 -22.63
C ILE A 83 -7.86 4.65 -23.63
N TRP A 84 -6.66 4.92 -23.12
CA TRP A 84 -5.44 5.13 -23.90
C TRP A 84 -4.75 3.80 -24.21
N GLY A 85 -4.85 2.84 -23.29
CA GLY A 85 -4.27 1.50 -23.35
C GLY A 85 -4.23 0.86 -21.96
N PHE A 86 -3.36 -0.12 -21.81
CA PHE A 86 -3.14 -0.87 -20.59
C PHE A 86 -1.66 -0.87 -20.25
N THR A 87 -1.28 -0.31 -19.09
CA THR A 87 0.11 -0.34 -18.59
C THR A 87 0.34 -1.53 -17.66
N GLN A 88 1.60 -1.81 -17.32
CA GLN A 88 1.96 -3.01 -16.59
C GLN A 88 2.27 -2.77 -15.12
N THR A 89 2.46 -1.52 -14.72
CA THR A 89 2.80 -1.12 -13.35
C THR A 89 1.95 0.07 -12.91
N HIS A 90 1.56 0.12 -11.61
CA HIS A 90 0.78 1.23 -11.06
C HIS A 90 1.14 1.46 -9.59
N LEU A 91 1.10 2.72 -9.14
CA LEU A 91 1.02 3.06 -7.72
C LEU A 91 -0.44 2.99 -7.24
N ASN A 92 -0.65 2.50 -6.02
CA ASN A 92 -1.99 2.43 -5.43
C ASN A 92 -2.20 3.52 -4.39
N GLY A 93 -3.10 4.44 -4.70
CA GLY A 93 -3.58 5.43 -3.75
C GLY A 93 -2.63 6.56 -3.42
N THR A 94 -1.54 6.73 -4.14
CA THR A 94 -0.58 7.80 -3.84
C THR A 94 -0.99 9.13 -4.48
N GLY A 95 -0.72 10.24 -3.80
CA GLY A 95 -0.84 11.59 -4.34
C GLY A 95 0.27 11.98 -5.30
N CYS A 96 1.07 11.03 -5.73
CA CYS A 96 2.22 11.26 -6.61
C CYS A 96 2.23 10.28 -7.78
N MET A 97 2.91 10.69 -8.85
CA MET A 97 2.93 9.96 -10.12
C MET A 97 4.24 9.25 -10.30
N ASP A 98 4.18 7.94 -10.39
CA ASP A 98 5.25 7.10 -10.90
C ASP A 98 4.71 5.73 -11.32
N LEU A 99 5.55 4.85 -11.86
CA LEU A 99 5.14 3.62 -12.51
C LEU A 99 4.27 3.92 -13.75
N GLY A 100 3.38 3.02 -14.19
CA GLY A 100 2.55 3.27 -15.38
C GLY A 100 3.30 3.01 -16.69
N ASP A 101 4.23 2.07 -16.71
CA ASP A 101 5.10 1.82 -17.83
C ASP A 101 4.57 0.73 -18.77
N ILE A 102 5.11 0.76 -20.01
CA ILE A 102 4.87 -0.26 -21.05
C ILE A 102 3.38 -0.37 -21.38
N LEU A 103 2.88 0.68 -22.02
CA LEU A 103 1.48 0.72 -22.47
C LEU A 103 1.27 -0.14 -23.72
N VAL A 104 0.19 -0.91 -23.72
CA VAL A 104 -0.27 -1.66 -24.88
C VAL A 104 -1.72 -1.35 -25.19
N MET A 105 -2.08 -1.26 -26.50
CA MET A 105 -3.44 -0.99 -26.93
C MET A 105 -3.80 -1.81 -28.17
N PRO A 106 -4.84 -2.69 -28.12
CA PRO A 106 -5.32 -3.39 -29.30
C PRO A 106 -6.02 -2.41 -30.24
N VAL A 107 -5.73 -2.54 -31.53
CA VAL A 107 -6.22 -1.62 -32.58
C VAL A 107 -6.62 -2.37 -33.84
N THR A 108 -7.52 -1.76 -34.64
CA THR A 108 -7.98 -2.27 -35.94
C THR A 108 -8.04 -1.14 -36.99
N GLY A 109 -8.08 -1.47 -38.26
CA GLY A 109 -8.26 -0.52 -39.35
C GLY A 109 -7.00 0.19 -39.81
N THR A 110 -7.14 1.36 -40.40
CA THR A 110 -6.02 2.11 -40.99
C THR A 110 -5.06 2.59 -39.90
N ARG A 111 -3.78 2.35 -40.14
CA ARG A 111 -2.71 2.77 -39.22
C ARG A 111 -2.53 4.29 -39.25
N ALA A 112 -2.94 4.96 -38.20
CA ALA A 112 -2.65 6.37 -37.99
C ALA A 112 -1.14 6.56 -37.67
N ARG A 113 -0.60 7.73 -37.97
CA ARG A 113 0.78 8.07 -37.60
C ARG A 113 0.87 8.72 -36.21
N ALA A 114 -0.23 9.32 -35.73
CA ALA A 114 -0.32 9.90 -34.40
C ALA A 114 -0.72 8.81 -33.40
N TRP A 115 0.06 8.66 -32.35
CA TRP A 115 -0.15 7.60 -31.33
C TRP A 115 -1.45 7.78 -30.56
N ASP A 116 -1.88 9.01 -30.33
CA ASP A 116 -3.12 9.35 -29.61
C ASP A 116 -4.41 9.02 -30.41
N ALA A 117 -4.28 8.75 -31.70
CA ALA A 117 -5.39 8.28 -32.53
C ALA A 117 -5.81 6.83 -32.24
N TYR A 118 -5.06 6.11 -31.38
CA TYR A 118 -5.37 4.72 -31.03
C TYR A 118 -6.16 4.56 -29.73
N ARG A 119 -6.48 5.66 -29.03
CA ARG A 119 -7.35 5.66 -27.85
C ARG A 119 -8.75 5.19 -28.23
N SER A 120 -9.45 4.56 -27.30
CA SER A 120 -10.80 4.03 -27.53
C SER A 120 -11.81 4.45 -26.50
N HIS A 121 -12.99 4.83 -26.96
CA HIS A 121 -14.17 4.93 -26.09
C HIS A 121 -14.56 3.53 -25.59
N PHE A 122 -15.20 3.49 -24.44
CA PHE A 122 -15.75 2.27 -23.88
C PHE A 122 -17.04 2.56 -23.09
N PRO A 123 -18.03 1.66 -23.11
CA PRO A 123 -19.22 1.79 -22.30
C PRO A 123 -18.94 1.27 -20.89
N LYS A 124 -19.30 2.04 -19.86
CA LYS A 124 -19.07 1.69 -18.45
C LYS A 124 -19.77 0.40 -18.02
N ASP A 125 -20.91 0.06 -18.61
CA ASP A 125 -21.64 -1.18 -18.35
C ASP A 125 -20.98 -2.43 -18.98
N LYS A 126 -19.89 -2.24 -19.72
CA LYS A 126 -19.05 -3.29 -20.31
C LYS A 126 -17.64 -3.33 -19.72
N GLU A 127 -17.41 -2.59 -18.66
CA GLU A 127 -16.21 -2.64 -17.85
C GLU A 127 -16.50 -3.43 -16.57
N ALA A 128 -15.62 -4.37 -16.22
CA ALA A 128 -15.74 -5.14 -14.98
C ALA A 128 -14.34 -5.51 -14.45
N ALA A 129 -14.24 -5.56 -13.13
CA ALA A 129 -13.01 -5.94 -12.46
C ALA A 129 -13.30 -6.74 -11.18
N THR A 130 -12.40 -7.65 -10.87
CA THR A 130 -12.35 -8.42 -9.62
C THR A 130 -10.90 -8.64 -9.24
N PRO A 131 -10.56 -9.00 -8.00
CA PRO A 131 -9.18 -9.30 -7.64
C PRO A 131 -8.49 -10.23 -8.63
N GLY A 132 -7.38 -9.77 -9.22
CA GLY A 132 -6.62 -10.53 -10.22
C GLY A 132 -7.19 -10.56 -11.65
N TYR A 133 -8.27 -9.82 -11.94
CA TYR A 133 -8.88 -9.82 -13.26
C TYR A 133 -9.54 -8.48 -13.60
N TYR A 134 -9.35 -8.04 -14.86
CA TYR A 134 -10.03 -6.88 -15.44
C TYR A 134 -10.53 -7.19 -16.84
N THR A 135 -11.65 -6.61 -17.26
CA THR A 135 -12.18 -6.73 -18.63
C THR A 135 -12.93 -5.49 -19.07
N VAL A 136 -12.85 -5.19 -20.36
CA VAL A 136 -13.58 -4.07 -20.99
C VAL A 136 -13.83 -4.31 -22.48
N GLU A 137 -14.94 -3.78 -23.01
CA GLU A 137 -15.21 -3.72 -24.45
C GLU A 137 -14.76 -2.38 -25.03
N LEU A 138 -13.76 -2.40 -25.89
CA LEU A 138 -13.24 -1.23 -26.60
C LEU A 138 -14.09 -0.96 -27.85
N SER A 139 -14.77 0.20 -27.89
CA SER A 139 -15.78 0.51 -28.92
C SER A 139 -15.17 0.78 -30.29
N ASP A 140 -14.03 1.52 -30.33
CA ASP A 140 -13.45 1.97 -31.59
C ASP A 140 -12.77 0.83 -32.37
N PRO A 141 -11.87 0.04 -31.76
CA PRO A 141 -11.30 -1.14 -32.42
C PRO A 141 -12.25 -2.34 -32.46
N GLN A 142 -13.37 -2.32 -31.73
CA GLN A 142 -14.28 -3.46 -31.53
C GLN A 142 -13.53 -4.70 -31.00
N VAL A 143 -12.86 -4.53 -29.87
CA VAL A 143 -12.06 -5.56 -29.20
C VAL A 143 -12.48 -5.69 -27.76
N LYS A 144 -12.73 -6.92 -27.30
CA LYS A 144 -12.80 -7.22 -25.88
C LYS A 144 -11.40 -7.42 -25.35
N ALA A 145 -11.02 -6.65 -24.33
CA ALA A 145 -9.77 -6.81 -23.59
C ALA A 145 -10.02 -7.50 -22.26
N GLU A 146 -9.19 -8.47 -21.92
CA GLU A 146 -9.17 -9.18 -20.64
C GLU A 146 -7.74 -9.26 -20.12
N LEU A 147 -7.55 -8.93 -18.83
CA LEU A 147 -6.23 -8.86 -18.19
C LEU A 147 -6.23 -9.73 -16.93
N THR A 148 -5.12 -10.42 -16.70
CA THR A 148 -4.82 -11.11 -15.44
C THR A 148 -3.33 -11.06 -15.16
N ALA A 149 -2.91 -11.29 -13.90
CA ALA A 149 -1.51 -11.13 -13.49
C ALA A 149 -1.07 -12.24 -12.52
N SER A 150 0.24 -12.46 -12.49
CA SER A 150 1.00 -13.12 -11.45
C SER A 150 1.91 -12.09 -10.75
N ILE A 151 2.93 -12.54 -10.00
CA ILE A 151 3.83 -11.61 -9.30
C ILE A 151 4.61 -10.72 -10.28
N HIS A 152 5.28 -11.33 -11.29
CA HIS A 152 6.17 -10.62 -12.21
C HIS A 152 5.67 -10.60 -13.65
N ALA A 153 4.52 -11.21 -13.94
CA ALA A 153 4.02 -11.33 -15.30
C ALA A 153 2.53 -11.06 -15.41
N ALA A 154 2.10 -10.53 -16.56
CA ALA A 154 0.71 -10.38 -16.93
C ALA A 154 0.37 -11.21 -18.17
N LEU A 155 -0.88 -11.64 -18.27
CA LEU A 155 -1.43 -12.28 -19.46
C LEU A 155 -2.65 -11.50 -19.93
N HIS A 156 -2.60 -11.02 -21.15
CA HIS A 156 -3.66 -10.28 -21.81
C HIS A 156 -4.32 -11.19 -22.85
N ARG A 157 -5.65 -11.12 -22.97
CA ARG A 157 -6.45 -11.77 -24.01
C ARG A 157 -7.28 -10.71 -24.71
N TYR A 158 -7.13 -10.59 -26.05
CA TYR A 158 -7.84 -9.64 -26.88
C TYR A 158 -8.68 -10.42 -27.89
N THR A 159 -10.02 -10.35 -27.78
CA THR A 159 -10.95 -10.94 -28.75
C THR A 159 -11.33 -9.88 -29.77
N TYR A 160 -10.91 -10.07 -31.02
CA TYR A 160 -11.17 -9.13 -32.11
C TYR A 160 -12.51 -9.44 -32.77
N HIS A 161 -13.55 -8.64 -32.48
CA HIS A 161 -14.84 -8.77 -33.16
C HIS A 161 -14.76 -8.27 -34.61
N LYS A 162 -13.82 -7.36 -34.90
CA LYS A 162 -13.41 -6.90 -36.23
C LYS A 162 -11.91 -7.07 -36.34
N ALA A 163 -11.43 -7.61 -37.46
CA ALA A 163 -10.02 -7.95 -37.64
C ALA A 163 -9.33 -7.26 -38.80
N ASP A 164 -9.90 -6.15 -39.34
CA ASP A 164 -9.26 -5.36 -40.41
C ASP A 164 -7.94 -4.77 -39.88
N SER A 165 -6.80 -5.27 -40.40
CA SER A 165 -5.47 -4.89 -39.91
C SER A 165 -5.32 -4.98 -38.39
N ALA A 166 -5.76 -6.13 -37.78
CA ALA A 166 -5.67 -6.37 -36.36
C ALA A 166 -4.22 -6.19 -35.89
N SER A 167 -4.03 -5.28 -34.94
CA SER A 167 -2.70 -4.87 -34.48
C SER A 167 -2.70 -4.56 -32.98
N LEU A 168 -1.51 -4.45 -32.42
CA LEU A 168 -1.27 -3.99 -31.05
C LEU A 168 -0.29 -2.81 -31.11
N LEU A 169 -0.69 -1.65 -30.57
CA LEU A 169 0.25 -0.58 -30.23
C LEU A 169 1.02 -1.00 -28.99
N ILE A 170 2.34 -0.86 -29.03
CA ILE A 170 3.25 -0.99 -27.88
C ILE A 170 3.93 0.36 -27.73
N ASP A 171 3.64 1.07 -26.65
CA ASP A 171 4.19 2.41 -26.39
C ASP A 171 5.15 2.32 -25.20
N LEU A 172 6.45 2.41 -25.51
CA LEU A 172 7.56 2.40 -24.56
C LEU A 172 8.04 3.83 -24.19
N GLN A 173 7.27 4.86 -24.58
CA GLN A 173 7.45 6.25 -24.16
C GLN A 173 6.47 6.62 -23.06
N HIS A 174 5.38 5.85 -22.90
CA HIS A 174 4.33 6.14 -21.96
C HIS A 174 4.79 6.02 -20.50
N GLY A 175 4.20 6.84 -19.66
CA GLY A 175 4.28 6.88 -18.19
C GLY A 175 3.59 8.14 -17.66
N PRO A 176 3.16 8.19 -16.40
CA PRO A 176 2.49 9.34 -15.82
C PRO A 176 3.42 10.54 -15.65
N ALA A 177 2.86 11.74 -15.63
CA ALA A 177 3.62 12.97 -15.52
C ALA A 177 2.84 14.11 -14.86
N TRP A 178 3.53 15.01 -14.16
CA TRP A 178 2.92 16.22 -13.61
C TRP A 178 2.53 17.24 -14.68
N ARG A 179 3.30 17.29 -15.78
CA ARG A 179 3.14 18.26 -16.88
C ARG A 179 3.39 17.59 -18.22
N GLU A 180 2.80 18.16 -19.26
CA GLU A 180 2.94 17.67 -20.63
C GLU A 180 4.41 17.57 -21.10
N GLU A 181 5.24 18.54 -20.75
CA GLU A 181 6.66 18.53 -21.14
C GLU A 181 7.40 17.34 -20.51
N GLN A 182 7.07 16.98 -19.27
CA GLN A 182 7.64 15.82 -18.56
C GLN A 182 7.20 14.53 -19.24
N TYR A 183 5.93 14.42 -19.62
CA TYR A 183 5.39 13.24 -20.31
C TYR A 183 6.21 12.91 -21.60
N HIS A 184 6.68 13.92 -22.32
CA HIS A 184 7.49 13.76 -23.52
C HIS A 184 8.99 13.57 -23.26
N SER A 185 9.48 13.70 -22.05
CA SER A 185 10.93 13.70 -21.75
C SER A 185 11.37 12.72 -20.67
N GLN A 186 10.46 11.97 -20.06
CA GLN A 186 10.77 11.10 -18.91
C GLN A 186 11.62 9.87 -19.29
N VAL A 187 11.52 9.35 -20.49
CA VAL A 187 12.33 8.20 -20.95
C VAL A 187 13.75 8.66 -21.25
N ASN A 188 14.73 8.07 -20.59
CA ASN A 188 16.16 8.35 -20.76
C ASN A 188 16.79 7.52 -21.86
N SER A 189 16.38 6.23 -21.97
CA SER A 189 16.81 5.30 -23.00
C SER A 189 15.80 4.20 -23.22
N CYS A 190 15.77 3.66 -24.44
CA CYS A 190 14.92 2.54 -24.80
C CYS A 190 15.63 1.67 -25.85
N GLU A 191 15.86 0.42 -25.49
CA GLU A 191 16.39 -0.60 -26.40
C GLU A 191 15.35 -1.71 -26.52
N VAL A 192 14.95 -2.04 -27.74
CA VAL A 192 13.95 -3.08 -28.01
C VAL A 192 14.27 -3.83 -29.31
N ASN A 193 14.13 -5.13 -29.27
CA ASN A 193 14.44 -6.01 -30.38
C ASN A 193 13.41 -7.15 -30.51
N TRP A 194 13.03 -7.48 -31.71
CA TRP A 194 12.36 -8.73 -32.05
C TRP A 194 13.37 -9.87 -32.03
N GLU A 195 13.21 -10.82 -31.11
CA GLU A 195 14.04 -12.03 -31.03
C GLU A 195 13.59 -13.07 -32.10
N ASP A 196 12.28 -13.11 -32.34
CA ASP A 196 11.63 -13.90 -33.36
C ASP A 196 10.27 -13.27 -33.73
N ALA A 197 9.48 -13.94 -34.56
CA ALA A 197 8.16 -13.41 -34.97
C ALA A 197 7.11 -13.33 -33.87
N GLN A 198 7.37 -13.85 -32.70
CA GLN A 198 6.43 -13.89 -31.56
C GLN A 198 7.01 -13.32 -30.27
N THR A 199 8.28 -12.89 -30.28
CA THR A 199 8.96 -12.44 -29.05
C THR A 199 9.61 -11.07 -29.26
N LEU A 200 9.13 -10.08 -28.51
CA LEU A 200 9.73 -8.75 -28.36
C LEU A 200 10.36 -8.66 -26.98
N ALA A 201 11.62 -8.24 -26.90
CA ALA A 201 12.30 -8.04 -25.63
C ALA A 201 13.07 -6.74 -25.62
N GLY A 202 13.26 -6.16 -24.45
CA GLY A 202 13.93 -4.87 -24.35
C GLY A 202 14.13 -4.36 -22.95
N HIS A 203 14.58 -3.11 -22.93
CA HIS A 203 14.87 -2.35 -21.75
C HIS A 203 14.42 -0.90 -21.94
N VAL A 204 13.76 -0.36 -20.95
CA VAL A 204 13.42 1.05 -20.85
C VAL A 204 14.00 1.58 -19.55
N ASN A 205 14.71 2.70 -19.62
CA ASN A 205 15.06 3.47 -18.45
C ASN A 205 14.30 4.79 -18.48
N ASN A 206 13.61 5.11 -17.40
CA ASN A 206 12.89 6.36 -17.24
C ASN A 206 13.19 7.04 -15.89
N THR A 207 12.78 8.29 -15.75
CA THR A 207 12.87 9.03 -14.48
C THR A 207 11.63 9.91 -14.34
N VAL A 208 10.82 9.60 -13.32
CA VAL A 208 9.75 10.49 -12.83
C VAL A 208 10.12 10.92 -11.40
N TRP A 209 9.98 10.04 -10.41
CA TRP A 209 10.50 10.25 -9.06
C TRP A 209 11.88 9.67 -8.85
N VAL A 210 12.09 8.44 -9.35
CA VAL A 210 13.39 7.76 -9.29
C VAL A 210 13.81 7.36 -10.69
N ASP A 211 15.10 7.13 -10.88
CA ASP A 211 15.65 6.53 -12.09
C ASP A 211 15.38 5.02 -12.07
N GLN A 212 14.62 4.53 -13.04
CA GLN A 212 14.07 3.17 -13.07
C GLN A 212 14.48 2.42 -14.33
N ASP A 213 14.87 1.17 -14.13
CA ASP A 213 15.15 0.22 -15.21
C ASP A 213 14.05 -0.84 -15.29
N TYR A 214 13.40 -0.94 -16.45
CA TYR A 214 12.43 -1.97 -16.79
C TYR A 214 13.00 -2.86 -17.88
N PHE A 215 13.43 -4.06 -17.51
CA PHE A 215 13.73 -5.12 -18.47
C PHE A 215 12.46 -5.94 -18.67
N PHE A 216 12.11 -6.18 -19.92
CA PHE A 216 10.87 -6.89 -20.23
C PHE A 216 11.04 -7.93 -21.34
N VAL A 217 10.15 -8.91 -21.33
CA VAL A 217 9.88 -9.80 -22.44
C VAL A 217 8.39 -9.86 -22.70
N MET A 218 7.99 -9.66 -23.96
CA MET A 218 6.62 -9.86 -24.45
C MET A 218 6.59 -11.04 -25.39
N LYS A 219 5.62 -11.94 -25.21
CA LYS A 219 5.37 -13.03 -26.14
C LYS A 219 3.93 -13.02 -26.64
N PHE A 220 3.74 -13.40 -27.89
CA PHE A 220 2.43 -13.46 -28.53
C PHE A 220 2.11 -14.91 -28.93
N ASN A 221 0.83 -15.32 -28.82
CA ASN A 221 0.40 -16.65 -29.26
C ASN A 221 0.26 -16.76 -30.80
N ARG A 222 0.40 -15.65 -31.52
CA ARG A 222 0.35 -15.55 -32.99
C ARG A 222 1.61 -14.85 -33.50
N PRO A 223 2.13 -15.20 -34.67
CA PRO A 223 3.25 -14.50 -35.25
C PRO A 223 2.86 -13.09 -35.70
N VAL A 224 3.74 -12.12 -35.43
CA VAL A 224 3.69 -10.78 -36.03
C VAL A 224 4.03 -10.89 -37.49
N ILE A 225 3.16 -10.41 -38.38
CA ILE A 225 3.35 -10.45 -39.84
C ILE A 225 3.96 -9.16 -40.37
N ASP A 226 3.84 -8.06 -39.64
CA ASP A 226 4.43 -6.76 -39.95
C ASP A 226 4.58 -5.91 -38.67
N SER A 227 5.62 -5.09 -38.62
CA SER A 227 5.84 -4.13 -37.54
C SER A 227 6.21 -2.75 -38.06
N LEU A 228 5.56 -1.72 -37.55
CA LEU A 228 5.78 -0.33 -37.93
C LEU A 228 6.21 0.48 -36.70
N TYR A 229 7.37 1.13 -36.75
CA TYR A 229 7.80 2.11 -35.76
C TYR A 229 7.17 3.47 -36.10
N LEU A 230 6.45 4.03 -35.14
CA LEU A 230 5.85 5.36 -35.27
C LEU A 230 6.91 6.46 -35.10
N PRO A 231 6.70 7.64 -35.74
CA PRO A 231 7.56 8.78 -35.50
C PRO A 231 7.55 9.20 -34.01
N MET A 232 8.73 9.60 -33.52
CA MET A 232 8.91 10.11 -32.17
C MET A 232 9.13 11.63 -32.19
N GLY A 233 8.74 12.34 -31.13
CA GLY A 233 9.06 13.75 -30.93
C GLY A 233 10.55 13.97 -30.68
N GLU A 234 11.01 15.22 -30.76
CA GLU A 234 12.43 15.56 -30.61
C GLU A 234 13.01 15.23 -29.23
N THR A 235 12.18 15.29 -28.20
CA THR A 235 12.56 14.98 -26.80
C THR A 235 12.30 13.54 -26.39
N GLU A 236 11.51 12.79 -27.17
CA GLU A 236 11.09 11.43 -26.87
C GLU A 236 12.21 10.43 -27.24
N LYS A 237 12.65 9.64 -26.27
CA LYS A 237 13.69 8.61 -26.45
C LYS A 237 13.16 7.19 -26.37
N GLY A 238 11.87 7.02 -26.08
CA GLY A 238 11.16 5.75 -26.14
C GLY A 238 10.96 5.24 -27.55
N LYS A 239 10.13 4.23 -27.69
CA LYS A 239 9.71 3.66 -28.97
C LYS A 239 8.21 3.43 -28.95
N ARG A 240 7.56 3.62 -30.12
CA ARG A 240 6.17 3.22 -30.36
C ARG A 240 6.12 2.27 -31.53
N ILE A 241 5.54 1.10 -31.33
CA ILE A 241 5.54 0.01 -32.31
C ILE A 241 4.11 -0.43 -32.56
N ILE A 242 3.71 -0.55 -33.81
CA ILE A 242 2.47 -1.22 -34.22
C ILE A 242 2.84 -2.61 -34.71
N ALA A 243 2.50 -3.63 -33.94
CA ALA A 243 2.65 -5.04 -34.35
C ALA A 243 1.35 -5.54 -34.94
N THR A 244 1.40 -6.07 -36.18
CA THR A 244 0.21 -6.53 -36.93
C THR A 244 0.17 -8.05 -37.00
N PHE A 245 -1.04 -8.59 -36.88
CA PHE A 245 -1.32 -10.03 -36.84
C PHE A 245 -2.31 -10.44 -37.92
N ASP A 246 -2.20 -11.66 -38.41
CA ASP A 246 -3.19 -12.26 -39.32
C ASP A 246 -4.29 -12.91 -38.49
N LEU A 247 -5.38 -12.17 -38.24
CA LEU A 247 -6.53 -12.58 -37.48
C LEU A 247 -7.81 -12.47 -38.28
N LYS A 248 -8.80 -13.27 -37.89
CA LYS A 248 -10.19 -13.20 -38.38
C LYS A 248 -11.11 -12.68 -37.31
N PRO A 249 -12.28 -12.12 -37.67
CA PRO A 249 -13.29 -11.76 -36.68
C PRO A 249 -13.64 -12.95 -35.77
N GLY A 250 -13.56 -12.74 -34.47
CA GLY A 250 -13.75 -13.73 -33.41
C GLY A 250 -12.45 -14.43 -32.96
N ASP A 251 -11.30 -14.18 -33.63
CA ASP A 251 -10.02 -14.72 -33.16
C ASP A 251 -9.52 -14.01 -31.89
N GLU A 252 -8.77 -14.76 -31.08
CA GLU A 252 -8.09 -14.27 -29.88
C GLU A 252 -6.60 -14.07 -30.13
N LEU A 253 -6.11 -12.87 -29.82
CA LEU A 253 -4.71 -12.57 -29.63
C LEU A 253 -4.40 -12.61 -28.13
N MET A 254 -3.48 -13.47 -27.72
CA MET A 254 -2.93 -13.44 -26.38
C MET A 254 -1.51 -12.89 -26.38
N MET A 255 -1.23 -12.03 -25.41
CA MET A 255 0.08 -11.47 -25.12
C MET A 255 0.40 -11.73 -23.64
N LYS A 256 1.57 -12.25 -23.37
CA LYS A 256 2.14 -12.29 -22.03
C LYS A 256 3.38 -11.42 -21.94
N VAL A 257 3.46 -10.66 -20.86
CA VAL A 257 4.58 -9.75 -20.57
C VAL A 257 5.11 -10.01 -19.17
N ALA A 258 6.42 -10.08 -19.02
CA ALA A 258 7.05 -10.15 -17.72
C ALA A 258 8.11 -9.06 -17.58
N LEU A 259 8.30 -8.61 -16.35
CA LEU A 259 9.26 -7.57 -15.97
C LEU A 259 10.37 -8.16 -15.09
N SER A 260 11.49 -7.45 -15.08
CA SER A 260 12.62 -7.64 -14.16
C SER A 260 13.35 -6.32 -13.96
N THR A 261 13.89 -6.09 -12.75
CA THR A 261 14.80 -4.97 -12.50
C THR A 261 16.23 -5.27 -12.93
N THR A 262 16.54 -6.52 -13.29
CA THR A 262 17.93 -6.98 -13.49
C THR A 262 18.33 -7.09 -14.94
N SER A 263 17.53 -7.79 -15.75
CA SER A 263 17.87 -8.09 -17.15
C SER A 263 16.67 -8.69 -17.91
N VAL A 264 16.77 -8.70 -19.25
CA VAL A 264 15.84 -9.43 -20.13
C VAL A 264 15.79 -10.93 -19.77
N GLU A 265 16.93 -11.53 -19.41
CA GLU A 265 16.97 -12.93 -19.00
C GLU A 265 16.28 -13.16 -17.65
N GLY A 266 16.33 -12.17 -16.73
CA GLY A 266 15.52 -12.17 -15.52
C GLY A 266 14.03 -12.18 -15.83
N ALA A 267 13.57 -11.29 -16.70
CA ALA A 267 12.17 -11.24 -17.16
C ALA A 267 11.74 -12.56 -17.84
N LYS A 268 12.60 -13.20 -18.63
CA LYS A 268 12.32 -14.52 -19.23
C LYS A 268 12.17 -15.62 -18.17
N LYS A 269 13.02 -15.62 -17.14
CA LYS A 269 12.92 -16.59 -16.01
C LYS A 269 11.61 -16.40 -15.26
N ASN A 270 11.24 -15.16 -14.96
CA ASN A 270 9.98 -14.82 -14.31
C ASN A 270 8.80 -15.33 -15.15
N LEU A 271 8.77 -15.03 -16.45
CA LEU A 271 7.72 -15.48 -17.35
C LEU A 271 7.61 -17.00 -17.42
N GLN A 272 8.75 -17.69 -17.52
CA GLN A 272 8.77 -19.15 -17.61
C GLN A 272 8.30 -19.83 -16.31
N ALA A 273 8.62 -19.24 -15.17
CA ALA A 273 8.22 -19.79 -13.87
C ALA A 273 6.73 -19.58 -13.58
N GLU A 274 6.18 -18.41 -13.94
CA GLU A 274 4.85 -17.99 -13.51
C GLU A 274 3.76 -18.21 -14.57
N ILE A 275 4.05 -17.94 -15.84
CA ILE A 275 3.10 -18.12 -16.96
C ILE A 275 3.76 -18.90 -18.11
N PRO A 276 4.04 -20.20 -17.90
CA PRO A 276 4.74 -21.01 -18.91
C PRO A 276 3.93 -21.22 -20.18
N ASP A 277 2.63 -21.33 -20.08
CA ASP A 277 1.73 -21.66 -21.19
C ASP A 277 0.72 -20.52 -21.49
N TRP A 278 -0.25 -20.78 -22.38
CA TRP A 278 -1.29 -19.84 -22.80
C TRP A 278 -2.64 -20.06 -22.12
N ASN A 279 -2.66 -20.64 -20.91
CA ASN A 279 -3.87 -20.93 -20.16
C ASN A 279 -4.34 -19.67 -19.38
N PHE A 280 -5.03 -18.75 -20.06
CA PHE A 280 -5.55 -17.53 -19.47
C PHE A 280 -6.43 -17.80 -18.24
N ASP A 281 -7.37 -18.73 -18.38
CA ASP A 281 -8.33 -19.00 -17.31
C ASP A 281 -7.65 -19.66 -16.08
N GLY A 282 -6.57 -20.43 -16.31
CA GLY A 282 -5.74 -20.98 -15.24
C GLY A 282 -4.97 -19.92 -14.48
N VAL A 283 -4.38 -18.93 -15.15
CA VAL A 283 -3.69 -17.79 -14.51
C VAL A 283 -4.69 -16.94 -13.73
N LYS A 284 -5.84 -16.63 -14.32
CA LYS A 284 -6.93 -15.90 -13.67
C LYS A 284 -7.40 -16.62 -12.39
N LEU A 285 -7.60 -17.94 -12.46
CA LEU A 285 -8.00 -18.73 -11.30
C LEU A 285 -6.93 -18.73 -10.22
N ALA A 286 -5.66 -18.86 -10.57
CA ALA A 286 -4.55 -18.81 -9.61
C ALA A 286 -4.47 -17.45 -8.90
N ALA A 287 -4.66 -16.35 -9.61
CA ALA A 287 -4.73 -15.02 -9.00
C ALA A 287 -5.94 -14.86 -8.07
N HIS A 288 -7.11 -15.32 -8.50
CA HIS A 288 -8.33 -15.35 -7.69
C HIS A 288 -8.12 -16.15 -6.39
N ASP A 289 -7.57 -17.36 -6.50
CA ASP A 289 -7.38 -18.26 -5.35
C ASP A 289 -6.37 -17.68 -4.35
N GLU A 290 -5.31 -17.03 -4.83
CA GLU A 290 -4.36 -16.36 -3.96
C GLU A 290 -5.02 -15.18 -3.22
N TRP A 291 -5.75 -14.31 -3.91
CA TRP A 291 -6.51 -13.25 -3.27
C TRP A 291 -7.49 -13.80 -2.23
N ASN A 292 -8.22 -14.87 -2.58
CA ASN A 292 -9.15 -15.51 -1.66
C ASN A 292 -8.43 -16.09 -0.43
N SER A 293 -7.21 -16.59 -0.58
CA SER A 293 -6.40 -17.13 0.53
C SER A 293 -6.08 -16.08 1.60
N TYR A 294 -5.81 -14.83 1.18
CA TYR A 294 -5.60 -13.71 2.10
C TYR A 294 -6.92 -13.20 2.67
N LEU A 295 -7.91 -12.93 1.83
CA LEU A 295 -9.19 -12.37 2.25
C LEU A 295 -9.94 -13.30 3.22
N SER A 296 -9.78 -14.61 3.08
CA SER A 296 -10.36 -15.62 3.99
C SER A 296 -9.77 -15.62 5.40
N ARG A 297 -8.69 -14.86 5.64
CA ARG A 297 -8.12 -14.70 6.99
C ARG A 297 -9.02 -13.89 7.92
N VAL A 298 -10.04 -13.24 7.38
CA VAL A 298 -11.02 -12.49 8.18
C VAL A 298 -12.43 -12.83 7.74
N ASP A 299 -13.28 -13.24 8.70
CA ASP A 299 -14.73 -13.32 8.49
C ASP A 299 -15.41 -12.08 9.03
N VAL A 300 -16.31 -11.49 8.24
CA VAL A 300 -17.07 -10.28 8.61
C VAL A 300 -18.56 -10.55 8.53
N GLU A 301 -19.31 -10.23 9.59
CA GLU A 301 -20.76 -10.09 9.58
C GLU A 301 -21.13 -8.59 9.45
N GLY A 302 -22.11 -8.30 8.61
CA GLY A 302 -22.56 -6.95 8.29
C GLY A 302 -23.42 -6.92 7.04
N THR A 303 -23.85 -5.74 6.63
CA THR A 303 -24.51 -5.50 5.34
C THR A 303 -23.56 -5.75 4.17
N ASP A 304 -24.08 -5.89 2.96
CA ASP A 304 -23.24 -6.11 1.78
C ASP A 304 -22.30 -4.92 1.53
N ASP A 305 -22.74 -3.68 1.73
CA ASP A 305 -21.88 -2.50 1.59
C ASP A 305 -20.74 -2.47 2.64
N GLU A 306 -21.05 -2.82 3.89
CA GLU A 306 -20.04 -2.92 4.96
C GLU A 306 -18.99 -3.99 4.66
N LYS A 307 -19.43 -5.18 4.20
CA LYS A 307 -18.52 -6.24 3.76
C LYS A 307 -17.68 -5.79 2.57
N THR A 308 -18.31 -5.14 1.58
CA THR A 308 -17.61 -4.65 0.39
C THR A 308 -16.55 -3.63 0.77
N ASN A 309 -16.86 -2.65 1.61
CA ASN A 309 -15.87 -1.69 2.09
C ASN A 309 -14.73 -2.39 2.84
N PHE A 310 -15.05 -3.34 3.75
CA PHE A 310 -14.03 -4.03 4.54
C PHE A 310 -13.08 -4.88 3.68
N TYR A 311 -13.63 -5.72 2.79
CA TYR A 311 -12.80 -6.60 1.95
C TYR A 311 -12.08 -5.82 0.85
N THR A 312 -12.63 -4.70 0.37
CA THR A 312 -11.91 -3.80 -0.56
C THR A 312 -10.75 -3.11 0.16
N CYS A 313 -10.93 -2.65 1.39
CA CYS A 313 -9.84 -2.14 2.21
C CYS A 313 -8.75 -3.20 2.43
N PHE A 314 -9.13 -4.45 2.69
CA PHE A 314 -8.16 -5.53 2.83
C PHE A 314 -7.40 -5.81 1.52
N TYR A 315 -8.10 -5.77 0.38
CA TYR A 315 -7.49 -5.87 -0.95
C TYR A 315 -6.48 -4.75 -1.20
N HIS A 316 -6.83 -3.48 -0.95
CA HIS A 316 -5.95 -2.34 -1.11
C HIS A 316 -4.67 -2.47 -0.26
N ALA A 317 -4.80 -2.93 0.98
CA ALA A 317 -3.68 -3.11 1.91
C ALA A 317 -2.63 -4.13 1.43
N LEU A 318 -2.97 -5.02 0.49
CA LEU A 318 -2.08 -6.07 0.00
C LEU A 318 -1.58 -5.85 -1.43
N ILE A 319 -1.89 -4.71 -2.06
CA ILE A 319 -1.34 -4.38 -3.38
C ILE A 319 0.14 -4.03 -3.27
N GLN A 320 0.52 -3.30 -2.23
CA GLN A 320 1.89 -2.87 -1.94
C GLN A 320 2.26 -3.22 -0.49
N PRO A 321 3.56 -3.36 -0.15
CA PRO A 321 4.76 -3.17 -0.99
C PRO A 321 4.92 -4.24 -2.07
N ASN A 322 5.69 -3.94 -3.12
CA ASN A 322 5.84 -4.83 -4.28
C ASN A 322 7.11 -5.67 -4.20
N GLN A 323 7.01 -6.97 -4.49
CA GLN A 323 8.16 -7.85 -4.68
C GLN A 323 8.83 -7.52 -6.01
N ILE A 324 10.05 -6.96 -5.97
CA ILE A 324 10.81 -6.58 -7.18
C ILE A 324 12.03 -7.47 -7.45
N SER A 325 12.33 -8.43 -6.58
CA SER A 325 13.32 -9.46 -6.87
C SER A 325 12.76 -10.51 -7.80
N ASP A 326 13.55 -10.92 -8.80
CA ASP A 326 13.22 -12.01 -9.72
C ASP A 326 12.97 -13.35 -8.97
N VAL A 327 12.41 -14.34 -9.65
CA VAL A 327 12.12 -15.67 -9.08
C VAL A 327 13.37 -16.40 -8.56
N ASP A 328 14.58 -16.00 -8.98
CA ASP A 328 15.85 -16.53 -8.46
C ASP A 328 16.45 -15.68 -7.33
N GLY A 329 15.70 -14.65 -6.89
CA GLY A 329 16.05 -13.74 -5.81
C GLY A 329 16.99 -12.60 -6.21
N MET A 330 17.31 -12.43 -7.49
CA MET A 330 18.13 -11.33 -7.97
C MET A 330 17.33 -10.03 -8.08
N TYR A 331 17.94 -8.89 -7.73
CA TYR A 331 17.34 -7.56 -7.89
C TYR A 331 18.41 -6.49 -8.10
N ARG A 332 17.99 -5.32 -8.60
CA ARG A 332 18.85 -4.14 -8.72
C ARG A 332 18.72 -3.31 -7.46
N ASN A 333 19.83 -3.11 -6.76
CA ASN A 333 19.85 -2.32 -5.52
C ASN A 333 19.98 -0.81 -5.77
N ALA A 334 19.93 -0.03 -4.70
CA ALA A 334 19.97 1.44 -4.75
C ALA A 334 21.28 2.02 -5.33
N ALA A 335 22.34 1.22 -5.49
CA ALA A 335 23.60 1.60 -6.15
C ALA A 335 23.70 1.02 -7.58
N ASP A 336 22.59 0.65 -8.21
CA ASP A 336 22.52 0.05 -9.54
C ASP A 336 23.29 -1.27 -9.72
N SER A 337 23.63 -1.94 -8.62
CA SER A 337 24.28 -3.25 -8.66
C SER A 337 23.22 -4.36 -8.63
N ILE A 338 23.43 -5.39 -9.45
CA ILE A 338 22.59 -6.59 -9.43
C ILE A 338 23.11 -7.53 -8.34
N VAL A 339 22.27 -7.78 -7.35
CA VAL A 339 22.60 -8.59 -6.17
C VAL A 339 21.48 -9.58 -5.88
N LYS A 340 21.76 -10.54 -4.99
CA LYS A 340 20.74 -11.48 -4.52
C LYS A 340 20.23 -11.03 -3.16
N ALA A 341 18.91 -11.01 -2.97
CA ALA A 341 18.26 -10.75 -1.70
C ALA A 341 18.67 -11.78 -0.63
N GLY A 342 18.95 -11.32 0.57
CA GLY A 342 19.44 -12.17 1.67
C GLY A 342 18.47 -13.29 2.06
N THR A 343 17.16 -13.00 2.03
CA THR A 343 16.07 -13.99 2.27
C THR A 343 15.58 -14.65 0.98
N GLY A 344 16.04 -14.21 -0.18
CA GLY A 344 15.56 -14.63 -1.50
C GLY A 344 14.43 -13.77 -2.05
N THR A 345 13.88 -12.85 -1.25
CA THR A 345 12.81 -11.92 -1.66
C THR A 345 13.20 -10.50 -1.25
N PHE A 346 13.03 -9.55 -2.17
CA PHE A 346 13.24 -8.13 -1.90
C PHE A 346 12.01 -7.34 -2.31
N TYR A 347 11.53 -6.50 -1.39
CA TYR A 347 10.37 -5.63 -1.57
C TYR A 347 10.77 -4.17 -1.71
N SER A 348 9.97 -3.43 -2.46
CA SER A 348 10.03 -1.98 -2.60
C SER A 348 8.63 -1.39 -2.63
N THR A 349 8.50 -0.09 -2.93
CA THR A 349 7.24 0.65 -2.86
C THR A 349 6.76 0.73 -1.40
N PHE A 350 7.62 1.30 -0.55
CA PHE A 350 7.32 1.55 0.85
C PHE A 350 7.06 3.04 1.08
N SER A 351 5.80 3.40 1.24
CA SER A 351 5.34 4.73 1.65
C SER A 351 5.35 4.83 3.18
N LEU A 352 6.56 4.92 3.78
CA LEU A 352 6.72 4.66 5.21
C LEU A 352 6.12 5.74 6.12
N TRP A 353 6.07 7.00 5.69
CA TRP A 353 5.40 8.09 6.43
C TRP A 353 3.92 7.79 6.68
N ASP A 354 3.30 7.11 5.73
CA ASP A 354 1.89 6.72 5.78
C ASP A 354 1.73 5.39 6.50
N THR A 355 2.39 4.34 6.00
CA THR A 355 2.09 2.94 6.33
C THR A 355 2.59 2.49 7.70
N TYR A 356 3.57 3.18 8.33
CA TYR A 356 4.02 2.81 9.68
C TYR A 356 2.88 2.91 10.70
N ARG A 357 1.87 3.75 10.46
CA ARG A 357 0.81 4.10 11.41
C ARG A 357 -0.16 2.96 11.66
N ALA A 358 -0.62 2.30 10.59
CA ALA A 358 -1.56 1.19 10.71
C ALA A 358 -1.28 0.02 9.76
N ALA A 359 -0.81 0.25 8.53
CA ALA A 359 -0.60 -0.82 7.57
C ALA A 359 0.48 -1.82 8.04
N HIS A 360 1.65 -1.37 8.52
CA HIS A 360 2.65 -2.26 9.10
C HIS A 360 2.17 -2.98 10.36
N PRO A 361 1.51 -2.32 11.36
CA PRO A 361 0.82 -3.03 12.44
C PRO A 361 -0.15 -4.11 11.97
N PHE A 362 -0.91 -3.86 10.91
CA PHE A 362 -1.83 -4.82 10.33
C PHE A 362 -1.11 -6.03 9.72
N TYR A 363 0.01 -5.81 9.02
CA TYR A 363 0.80 -6.91 8.47
C TYR A 363 1.30 -7.85 9.58
N THR A 364 1.65 -7.33 10.76
CA THR A 364 2.08 -8.16 11.90
C THR A 364 0.98 -9.08 12.43
N LEU A 365 -0.29 -8.79 12.15
CA LEU A 365 -1.43 -9.61 12.52
C LEU A 365 -1.87 -10.54 11.39
N MET A 366 -1.99 -9.99 10.17
CA MET A 366 -2.70 -10.65 9.08
C MET A 366 -1.81 -11.28 8.01
N VAL A 367 -0.54 -10.82 7.89
CA VAL A 367 0.45 -11.38 6.96
C VAL A 367 1.84 -11.52 7.61
N PRO A 368 1.90 -12.14 8.81
CA PRO A 368 3.14 -12.21 9.59
C PRO A 368 4.28 -12.92 8.86
N GLU A 369 3.97 -13.78 7.89
CA GLU A 369 4.96 -14.50 7.05
C GLU A 369 5.76 -13.56 6.12
N ARG A 370 5.32 -12.31 5.93
CA ARG A 370 6.00 -11.31 5.08
C ARG A 370 6.81 -10.28 5.86
N VAL A 371 6.53 -10.13 7.16
CA VAL A 371 7.11 -9.04 7.98
C VAL A 371 8.62 -9.08 8.03
N ASP A 372 9.21 -10.25 8.22
CA ASP A 372 10.67 -10.39 8.26
C ASP A 372 11.33 -10.04 6.91
N ASP A 373 10.69 -10.36 5.79
CA ASP A 373 11.18 -10.00 4.45
C ASP A 373 11.06 -8.48 4.20
N PHE A 374 9.99 -7.83 4.67
CA PHE A 374 9.87 -6.37 4.61
C PHE A 374 11.00 -5.70 5.39
N VAL A 375 11.24 -6.14 6.62
CA VAL A 375 12.32 -5.61 7.47
C VAL A 375 13.70 -5.84 6.83
N ASN A 376 13.98 -7.03 6.31
CA ASN A 376 15.23 -7.31 5.62
C ASN A 376 15.42 -6.43 4.39
N SER A 377 14.36 -6.16 3.61
CA SER A 377 14.41 -5.27 2.45
C SER A 377 14.78 -3.83 2.84
N LEU A 378 14.20 -3.32 3.93
CA LEU A 378 14.54 -1.99 4.46
C LEU A 378 16.00 -1.92 4.92
N ILE A 379 16.51 -2.97 5.60
CA ILE A 379 17.90 -3.05 6.05
C ILE A 379 18.84 -3.11 4.86
N GLU A 380 18.58 -3.98 3.88
CA GLU A 380 19.44 -4.16 2.69
C GLU A 380 19.54 -2.86 1.88
N GLN A 381 18.42 -2.17 1.64
CA GLN A 381 18.45 -0.86 1.00
C GLN A 381 19.20 0.16 1.85
N GLY A 382 18.96 0.20 3.16
CA GLY A 382 19.61 1.12 4.08
C GLY A 382 21.13 0.96 4.13
N GLU A 383 21.64 -0.26 4.05
CA GLU A 383 23.11 -0.51 4.03
C GLU A 383 23.76 0.04 2.77
N VAL A 384 23.09 -0.03 1.63
CA VAL A 384 23.59 0.46 0.34
C VAL A 384 23.60 2.00 0.32
N GLN A 385 22.49 2.64 0.71
CA GLN A 385 22.36 4.10 0.63
C GLN A 385 22.85 4.85 1.87
N GLY A 386 23.08 4.15 2.98
CA GLY A 386 23.66 4.71 4.20
C GLY A 386 22.66 5.11 5.30
N PHE A 387 21.36 5.00 5.05
CA PHE A 387 20.24 5.27 5.97
C PHE A 387 19.02 4.43 5.56
N LEU A 388 18.12 4.12 6.48
CA LEU A 388 16.87 3.42 6.16
C LEU A 388 16.01 4.25 5.21
N PRO A 389 15.26 3.61 4.29
CA PRO A 389 14.42 4.35 3.35
C PRO A 389 13.40 5.26 4.04
N ILE A 390 13.07 6.36 3.36
CA ILE A 390 11.94 7.24 3.68
C ILE A 390 10.74 6.82 2.83
N TRP A 391 10.93 6.84 1.51
CA TRP A 391 9.98 6.42 0.50
C TRP A 391 10.71 5.62 -0.58
N ALA A 392 10.74 4.30 -0.41
CA ALA A 392 11.40 3.43 -1.38
C ALA A 392 10.51 3.17 -2.58
N LEU A 393 11.03 3.37 -3.78
CA LEU A 393 10.38 3.05 -5.04
C LEU A 393 11.34 2.33 -5.98
N TRP A 394 10.93 1.19 -6.48
CA TRP A 394 11.71 0.37 -7.42
C TRP A 394 13.15 0.08 -6.97
N GLY A 395 13.33 -0.09 -5.65
CA GLY A 395 14.63 -0.35 -5.02
C GLY A 395 15.47 0.89 -4.74
N LYS A 396 14.98 2.09 -5.01
CA LYS A 396 15.67 3.37 -4.82
C LYS A 396 14.91 4.29 -3.87
N GLU A 397 15.61 5.31 -3.36
CA GLU A 397 15.04 6.37 -2.52
C GLU A 397 14.61 7.56 -3.37
N ASN A 398 13.42 8.09 -3.12
CA ASN A 398 12.95 9.30 -3.81
C ASN A 398 12.93 10.56 -2.92
N PHE A 399 13.22 10.42 -1.62
CA PHE A 399 13.20 11.49 -0.62
C PHE A 399 11.83 12.20 -0.47
N CYS A 400 10.76 11.60 -0.94
CA CYS A 400 9.42 12.11 -0.70
C CYS A 400 9.06 11.92 0.77
N MET A 401 8.36 12.90 1.34
CA MET A 401 7.95 12.95 2.74
C MET A 401 9.09 13.10 3.75
N ILE A 402 8.75 13.15 5.02
CA ILE A 402 9.64 13.39 6.16
C ILE A 402 9.69 12.18 7.10
N GLY A 403 10.49 12.29 8.16
CA GLY A 403 10.67 11.21 9.14
C GLY A 403 11.62 10.12 8.65
N ASN A 404 11.82 9.12 9.51
CA ASN A 404 12.68 7.95 9.27
C ASN A 404 11.93 6.68 9.67
N HIS A 405 10.68 6.55 9.26
CA HIS A 405 9.76 5.55 9.81
C HIS A 405 10.11 4.09 9.51
N GLY A 406 11.12 3.82 8.67
CA GLY A 406 11.80 2.54 8.65
C GLY A 406 12.34 2.13 10.03
N VAL A 407 12.70 3.12 10.88
CA VAL A 407 13.09 2.92 12.27
C VAL A 407 11.93 2.37 13.10
N SER A 408 10.77 3.01 13.02
CA SER A 408 9.59 2.58 13.78
C SER A 408 9.07 1.22 13.33
N VAL A 409 9.06 0.94 12.02
CA VAL A 409 8.66 -0.37 11.47
C VAL A 409 9.56 -1.51 11.97
N ILE A 410 10.87 -1.30 11.97
CA ILE A 410 11.83 -2.30 12.47
C ILE A 410 11.69 -2.49 13.98
N ALA A 411 11.55 -1.39 14.74
CA ALA A 411 11.38 -1.44 16.19
C ALA A 411 10.08 -2.15 16.59
N GLU A 412 8.98 -1.87 15.88
CA GLU A 412 7.69 -2.54 16.05
C GLU A 412 7.79 -4.05 15.80
N ALA A 413 8.38 -4.45 14.67
CA ALA A 413 8.58 -5.86 14.32
C ALA A 413 9.41 -6.57 15.40
N TYR A 414 10.52 -5.94 15.85
CA TYR A 414 11.34 -6.48 16.93
C TYR A 414 10.54 -6.61 18.24
N ARG A 415 9.76 -5.60 18.60
CA ARG A 415 8.89 -5.58 19.79
C ARG A 415 7.89 -6.72 19.77
N LYS A 416 7.25 -6.97 18.63
CA LYS A 416 6.21 -7.97 18.41
C LYS A 416 6.75 -9.39 18.24
N GLY A 417 8.08 -9.58 18.36
CA GLY A 417 8.69 -10.90 18.41
C GLY A 417 9.19 -11.44 17.06
N PHE A 418 9.15 -10.66 15.99
CA PHE A 418 9.74 -11.05 14.71
C PHE A 418 11.26 -11.12 14.82
N ARG A 419 11.85 -12.19 14.30
CA ARG A 419 13.29 -12.50 14.45
C ARG A 419 13.90 -13.14 13.22
N GLY A 420 13.22 -13.10 12.06
CA GLY A 420 13.78 -13.58 10.77
C GLY A 420 14.77 -12.59 10.14
N PHE A 421 15.22 -11.60 10.91
CA PHE A 421 16.28 -10.65 10.55
C PHE A 421 17.35 -10.56 11.66
N ASP A 422 18.56 -10.15 11.29
CA ASP A 422 19.64 -9.92 12.26
C ASP A 422 19.38 -8.63 13.05
N ALA A 423 19.05 -8.78 14.33
CA ALA A 423 18.69 -7.68 15.21
C ALA A 423 19.84 -6.69 15.45
N GLU A 424 21.09 -7.14 15.50
CA GLU A 424 22.25 -6.24 15.65
C GLU A 424 22.48 -5.43 14.37
N ARG A 425 22.39 -6.07 13.21
CA ARG A 425 22.45 -5.42 11.90
C ARG A 425 21.32 -4.38 11.75
N ALA A 426 20.10 -4.75 12.11
CA ALA A 426 18.94 -3.88 12.11
C ALA A 426 19.13 -2.66 13.02
N PHE A 427 19.54 -2.87 14.28
CA PHE A 427 19.77 -1.78 15.22
C PHE A 427 20.92 -0.86 14.80
N ASN A 428 21.99 -1.39 14.20
CA ASN A 428 23.07 -0.57 13.65
C ASN A 428 22.55 0.36 12.55
N MET A 429 21.64 -0.10 11.69
CA MET A 429 21.00 0.75 10.68
C MET A 429 20.06 1.78 11.30
N VAL A 430 19.24 1.40 12.28
CA VAL A 430 18.40 2.31 13.08
C VAL A 430 19.27 3.43 13.68
N LYS A 431 20.31 3.06 14.41
CA LYS A 431 21.23 4.03 15.05
C LYS A 431 21.90 4.94 14.02
N LYS A 432 22.42 4.38 12.93
CA LYS A 432 23.08 5.14 11.86
C LYS A 432 22.10 6.14 11.24
N THR A 433 20.90 5.71 10.93
CA THR A 433 19.84 6.57 10.34
C THR A 433 19.51 7.76 11.23
N GLN A 434 19.48 7.56 12.56
CA GLN A 434 19.12 8.60 13.54
C GLN A 434 20.30 9.42 14.05
N THR A 435 21.55 9.15 13.63
CA THR A 435 22.74 9.86 14.14
C THR A 435 23.68 10.38 13.08
N VAL A 436 23.60 9.89 11.85
CA VAL A 436 24.44 10.36 10.74
C VAL A 436 23.64 11.25 9.82
N SER A 437 24.02 12.53 9.76
CA SER A 437 23.37 13.51 8.90
C SER A 437 23.51 13.19 7.42
N HIS A 438 22.48 13.47 6.65
CA HIS A 438 22.45 13.33 5.19
C HIS A 438 21.95 14.63 4.56
N PRO A 439 22.64 15.20 3.54
CA PRO A 439 22.35 16.53 3.00
C PRO A 439 20.91 16.73 2.48
N LEU A 440 20.31 15.65 1.96
CA LEU A 440 18.94 15.67 1.40
C LEU A 440 17.87 15.27 2.41
N LYS A 441 18.24 14.95 3.66
CA LYS A 441 17.30 14.34 4.59
C LYS A 441 17.25 15.00 5.96
N SER A 442 18.30 14.83 6.75
CA SER A 442 18.28 15.21 8.18
C SER A 442 19.61 15.78 8.60
N ASP A 443 19.58 16.95 9.24
CA ASP A 443 20.74 17.58 9.89
C ASP A 443 20.70 17.27 11.40
N TRP A 444 21.26 16.10 11.77
CA TRP A 444 21.27 15.64 13.16
C TRP A 444 22.15 16.51 14.07
N GLU A 445 23.13 17.22 13.53
CA GLU A 445 23.95 18.17 14.31
C GLU A 445 23.10 19.35 14.75
N VAL A 446 22.35 19.94 13.83
CA VAL A 446 21.39 21.03 14.13
C VAL A 446 20.30 20.54 15.09
N TYR A 447 19.67 19.41 14.78
CA TYR A 447 18.61 18.83 15.62
C TYR A 447 19.06 18.57 17.06
N THR A 448 20.22 17.93 17.25
CA THR A 448 20.75 17.61 18.57
C THR A 448 21.21 18.87 19.33
N LYS A 449 21.79 19.85 18.62
CA LYS A 449 22.25 21.11 19.21
C LYS A 449 21.11 21.94 19.81
N TYR A 450 19.99 22.06 19.09
CA TYR A 450 18.88 22.91 19.49
C TYR A 450 17.76 22.15 20.19
N GLY A 451 17.68 20.84 20.03
CA GLY A 451 16.57 20.00 20.50
C GLY A 451 15.30 20.15 19.65
N TYR A 452 15.44 20.64 18.43
CA TYR A 452 14.42 20.75 17.37
C TYR A 452 15.11 21.21 16.08
N PHE A 453 14.39 21.19 14.96
CA PHE A 453 14.82 21.83 13.73
C PHE A 453 14.40 23.31 13.74
N PRO A 454 15.33 24.28 13.85
CA PRO A 454 14.99 25.70 13.85
C PRO A 454 14.46 26.15 12.49
N THR A 455 13.34 26.90 12.47
CA THR A 455 12.68 27.36 11.24
C THR A 455 13.53 28.32 10.38
N ASP A 456 14.53 28.96 10.96
CA ASP A 456 15.48 29.85 10.28
C ASP A 456 16.76 29.14 9.79
N LEU A 457 16.94 27.87 10.13
CA LEU A 457 18.05 27.02 9.66
C LEU A 457 17.57 25.86 8.79
N THR A 458 16.28 25.58 8.81
CA THR A 458 15.65 24.48 8.05
C THR A 458 14.89 25.08 6.87
N LYS A 459 15.01 24.46 5.69
CA LYS A 459 14.43 24.99 4.46
C LYS A 459 12.90 25.03 4.50
N ALA A 460 12.29 23.97 5.03
CA ALA A 460 10.84 23.80 5.20
C ALA A 460 10.53 22.82 6.31
N GLU A 461 9.27 22.75 6.74
CA GLU A 461 8.69 21.67 7.55
C GLU A 461 9.34 21.46 8.92
N SER A 462 9.84 22.54 9.51
CA SER A 462 10.66 22.49 10.74
C SER A 462 9.93 21.83 11.92
N VAL A 463 8.63 22.06 12.08
CA VAL A 463 7.82 21.51 13.17
C VAL A 463 7.52 20.06 12.92
N SER A 464 6.96 19.72 11.75
CA SER A 464 6.62 18.34 11.42
C SER A 464 7.85 17.44 11.40
N SER A 465 8.95 17.87 10.77
CA SER A 465 10.21 17.11 10.78
C SER A 465 10.75 16.84 12.19
N THR A 466 10.59 17.82 13.12
CA THR A 466 10.96 17.61 14.53
C THR A 466 10.07 16.55 15.18
N LEU A 467 8.75 16.64 15.02
CA LEU A 467 7.80 15.75 15.68
C LEU A 467 7.91 14.31 15.15
N GLU A 468 8.08 14.13 13.83
CA GLU A 468 8.29 12.80 13.24
C GLU A 468 9.63 12.19 13.72
N SER A 469 10.71 12.99 13.78
CA SER A 469 12.01 12.54 14.31
C SER A 469 11.94 12.15 15.78
N VAL A 470 11.14 12.85 16.57
CA VAL A 470 10.88 12.53 17.99
C VAL A 470 10.26 11.16 18.14
N TYR A 471 9.30 10.80 17.29
CA TYR A 471 8.68 9.47 17.31
C TYR A 471 9.68 8.37 16.91
N ASP A 472 10.49 8.60 15.87
CA ASP A 472 11.52 7.65 15.47
C ASP A 472 12.60 7.48 16.55
N ASP A 473 12.95 8.54 17.27
CA ASP A 473 13.86 8.46 18.43
C ASP A 473 13.26 7.63 19.57
N TYR A 474 11.95 7.76 19.84
CA TYR A 474 11.25 6.89 20.77
C TYR A 474 11.32 5.42 20.34
N ALA A 475 11.07 5.13 19.08
CA ALA A 475 11.16 3.78 18.52
C ALA A 475 12.58 3.20 18.66
N ALA A 476 13.60 3.99 18.33
CA ALA A 476 15.00 3.59 18.52
C ALA A 476 15.34 3.34 20.01
N ALA A 477 14.82 4.16 20.92
CA ALA A 477 15.01 3.99 22.35
C ALA A 477 14.36 2.70 22.90
N ASP A 478 13.16 2.36 22.43
CA ASP A 478 12.46 1.12 22.83
C ASP A 478 13.22 -0.11 22.35
N MET A 479 13.66 -0.10 21.07
CA MET A 479 14.47 -1.21 20.51
C MET A 479 15.78 -1.36 21.26
N ALA A 480 16.52 -0.26 21.51
CA ALA A 480 17.79 -0.28 22.25
C ALA A 480 17.62 -0.86 23.65
N ARG A 481 16.58 -0.43 24.39
CA ARG A 481 16.29 -0.92 25.75
C ARG A 481 16.03 -2.43 25.74
N ARG A 482 15.26 -2.93 24.78
CA ARG A 482 14.95 -4.36 24.64
C ARG A 482 16.15 -5.19 24.26
N MET A 483 17.14 -4.59 23.60
CA MET A 483 18.41 -5.21 23.27
C MET A 483 19.46 -5.07 24.39
N GLY A 484 19.15 -4.42 25.53
CA GLY A 484 20.09 -4.17 26.62
C GLY A 484 21.17 -3.13 26.31
N LYS A 485 20.92 -2.24 25.33
CA LYS A 485 21.84 -1.16 24.91
C LYS A 485 21.50 0.12 25.68
N GLU A 486 21.83 0.15 26.97
CA GLU A 486 21.37 1.19 27.90
C GLU A 486 21.81 2.62 27.52
N GLU A 487 23.05 2.79 27.01
CA GLU A 487 23.54 4.10 26.59
C GLU A 487 22.76 4.65 25.39
N ASP A 488 22.53 3.82 24.40
CA ASP A 488 21.74 4.18 23.21
C ASP A 488 20.27 4.43 23.60
N ALA A 489 19.70 3.60 24.46
CA ALA A 489 18.35 3.78 24.99
C ALA A 489 18.18 5.13 25.70
N ALA A 490 19.14 5.51 26.56
CA ALA A 490 19.11 6.80 27.24
C ALA A 490 19.30 7.98 26.28
N TYR A 491 20.19 7.84 25.29
CA TYR A 491 20.43 8.87 24.28
C TYR A 491 19.18 9.18 23.46
N PHE A 492 18.54 8.15 22.90
CA PHE A 492 17.34 8.33 22.08
C PHE A 492 16.12 8.72 22.93
N ALA A 493 15.96 8.19 24.14
CA ALA A 493 14.88 8.59 25.04
C ALA A 493 14.91 10.09 25.39
N LYS A 494 16.11 10.67 25.56
CA LYS A 494 16.25 12.12 25.75
C LYS A 494 15.75 12.90 24.54
N ARG A 495 16.04 12.42 23.32
CA ARG A 495 15.62 13.09 22.09
C ARG A 495 14.12 12.92 21.84
N ALA A 496 13.53 11.80 22.26
CA ALA A 496 12.10 11.59 22.24
C ALA A 496 11.29 12.62 23.04
N ASP A 497 11.93 13.36 23.93
CA ASP A 497 11.35 14.46 24.71
C ASP A 497 11.43 15.83 24.00
N TYR A 498 12.05 15.92 22.82
CA TYR A 498 12.29 17.22 22.14
C TYR A 498 11.02 17.90 21.64
N TYR A 499 9.90 17.20 21.50
CA TYR A 499 8.60 17.80 21.19
C TYR A 499 8.22 18.91 22.18
N LYS A 500 8.66 18.79 23.45
CA LYS A 500 8.42 19.80 24.51
C LYS A 500 9.00 21.18 24.18
N ASN A 501 10.05 21.23 23.35
CA ASN A 501 10.69 22.46 22.92
C ASN A 501 9.87 23.26 21.90
N LEU A 502 8.91 22.62 21.22
CA LEU A 502 8.05 23.25 20.23
C LEU A 502 6.68 23.66 20.76
N PHE A 503 6.31 23.24 21.99
CA PHE A 503 5.02 23.57 22.55
C PHE A 503 5.02 25.01 23.09
N ASP A 504 4.16 25.85 22.51
CA ASP A 504 3.93 27.22 22.98
C ASP A 504 2.68 27.27 23.87
N SER A 505 2.87 27.37 25.18
CA SER A 505 1.78 27.42 26.17
C SER A 505 0.88 28.65 26.09
N GLN A 506 1.29 29.71 25.35
CA GLN A 506 0.44 30.88 25.13
C GLN A 506 -0.60 30.66 24.03
N THR A 507 -0.24 29.88 23.02
CA THR A 507 -1.11 29.58 21.87
C THR A 507 -1.70 28.17 21.93
N ASN A 508 -1.12 27.29 22.75
CA ASN A 508 -1.45 25.86 22.81
C ASN A 508 -1.29 25.16 21.45
N PHE A 509 -0.16 25.41 20.78
CA PHE A 509 0.23 24.74 19.55
C PHE A 509 1.69 24.30 19.59
N MET A 510 2.01 23.25 18.84
CA MET A 510 3.39 23.01 18.38
C MET A 510 3.72 24.09 17.36
N ARG A 511 4.66 24.96 17.69
CA ARG A 511 4.94 26.22 16.97
C ARG A 511 6.37 26.28 16.44
N PRO A 512 6.58 26.84 15.24
CA PRO A 512 7.93 27.02 14.69
C PRO A 512 8.79 27.91 15.59
N ARG A 513 10.02 27.46 15.88
CA ARG A 513 10.97 28.13 16.76
C ARG A 513 12.28 28.35 16.04
N LYS A 514 12.88 29.55 16.24
CA LYS A 514 14.15 29.94 15.64
C LYS A 514 15.34 29.44 16.46
N ALA A 515 16.53 29.45 15.86
CA ALA A 515 17.78 29.04 16.52
C ALA A 515 18.14 29.91 17.76
N ASP A 516 17.69 31.16 17.85
CA ASP A 516 17.84 32.00 19.01
C ASP A 516 16.83 31.69 20.14
N GLY A 517 15.96 30.69 19.95
CA GLY A 517 14.95 30.30 20.89
C GLY A 517 13.65 31.10 20.85
N THR A 518 13.53 32.10 20.00
CA THR A 518 12.30 32.89 19.81
C THR A 518 11.31 32.18 18.89
N TRP A 519 10.01 32.43 19.09
CA TRP A 519 8.96 31.90 18.22
C TRP A 519 8.91 32.62 16.87
N LYS A 520 8.68 31.91 15.78
CA LYS A 520 8.32 32.53 14.51
C LYS A 520 7.01 33.30 14.65
N SER A 521 6.98 34.54 14.19
CA SER A 521 5.81 35.42 14.28
C SER A 521 5.60 36.19 12.98
N PRO A 522 4.32 36.44 12.59
CA PRO A 522 3.10 36.00 13.24
C PRO A 522 2.86 34.48 13.07
N LEU A 523 2.06 33.86 13.95
CA LEU A 523 1.56 32.51 13.78
C LEU A 523 0.16 32.57 13.16
N ASN A 524 -0.03 31.93 12.00
CA ASN A 524 -1.35 31.56 11.49
C ASN A 524 -1.51 30.04 11.67
N PRO A 525 -2.28 29.56 12.66
CA PRO A 525 -2.35 28.12 12.94
C PRO A 525 -3.12 27.32 11.89
N SER A 526 -3.83 27.98 10.98
CA SER A 526 -4.58 27.35 9.88
C SER A 526 -3.84 27.44 8.54
N ASP A 527 -2.61 27.94 8.52
CA ASP A 527 -1.80 28.03 7.32
C ASP A 527 -1.26 26.66 6.93
N VAL A 528 -1.75 26.13 5.81
CA VAL A 528 -1.40 24.76 5.36
C VAL A 528 -0.15 24.83 4.50
N GLY A 529 0.90 24.13 4.94
CA GLY A 529 2.11 23.91 4.17
C GLY A 529 2.02 22.64 3.33
N HIS A 530 2.85 22.55 2.29
CA HIS A 530 3.03 21.34 1.51
C HIS A 530 4.47 21.26 1.03
N ALA A 531 5.28 20.50 1.72
CA ALA A 531 6.68 20.23 1.40
C ALA A 531 7.47 21.51 0.98
N GLU A 532 8.55 21.34 0.27
CA GLU A 532 9.36 22.43 -0.24
C GLU A 532 8.65 23.31 -1.30
N SER A 533 7.57 22.78 -1.92
CA SER A 533 6.89 23.43 -3.05
C SER A 533 6.15 24.70 -2.68
N THR A 534 5.51 24.76 -1.50
CA THR A 534 4.82 25.95 -0.98
C THR A 534 5.52 26.53 0.25
N GLY A 535 6.53 25.82 0.79
CA GLY A 535 7.18 26.17 2.05
C GLY A 535 6.26 25.92 3.25
N GLY A 536 6.62 26.54 4.38
CA GLY A 536 5.89 26.36 5.63
C GLY A 536 6.64 25.46 6.60
N ASP A 537 6.09 25.34 7.81
CA ASP A 537 6.74 24.61 8.90
C ASP A 537 6.05 23.26 9.19
N TYR A 538 5.00 22.92 8.43
CA TYR A 538 4.21 21.71 8.57
C TYR A 538 4.09 21.01 7.23
N THR A 539 4.18 19.70 7.23
CA THR A 539 4.08 18.86 6.03
C THR A 539 2.62 18.55 5.76
N GLU A 540 2.11 18.93 4.59
CA GLU A 540 0.72 18.64 4.18
C GLU A 540 -0.30 18.90 5.29
N GLY A 541 -0.09 20.00 6.02
CA GLY A 541 -0.90 20.27 7.20
C GLY A 541 -0.57 21.62 7.82
N ASN A 542 -1.06 21.81 9.03
CA ASN A 542 -0.92 23.05 9.79
C ASN A 542 -0.72 22.80 11.29
N ALA A 543 -0.68 23.86 12.09
CA ALA A 543 -0.48 23.76 13.53
C ALA A 543 -1.62 23.00 14.23
N TRP A 544 -2.86 23.09 13.72
CA TRP A 544 -3.99 22.36 14.28
C TRP A 544 -3.82 20.86 14.16
N GLN A 545 -3.32 20.36 13.02
CA GLN A 545 -3.16 18.95 12.74
C GLN A 545 -1.93 18.36 13.42
N TYR A 546 -0.78 19.05 13.35
CA TYR A 546 0.49 18.52 13.89
C TYR A 546 0.66 18.67 15.41
N THR A 547 -0.13 19.50 16.11
CA THR A 547 -0.02 19.64 17.56
C THR A 547 -0.22 18.33 18.32
N TRP A 548 -0.90 17.37 17.71
CA TRP A 548 -1.24 16.07 18.30
C TRP A 548 -0.24 14.96 18.00
N HIS A 549 0.80 15.25 17.21
CA HIS A 549 1.80 14.25 16.77
C HIS A 549 2.81 13.93 17.88
N VAL A 550 2.30 13.44 19.02
CA VAL A 550 3.04 12.96 20.21
C VAL A 550 2.37 11.66 20.70
N GLN A 551 2.12 10.74 19.79
CA GLN A 551 1.42 9.48 20.05
C GLN A 551 2.14 8.57 21.04
N HIS A 552 3.45 8.71 21.19
CA HIS A 552 4.28 7.93 22.12
C HIS A 552 4.23 8.43 23.57
N ASP A 553 3.80 9.68 23.79
CA ASP A 553 3.72 10.28 25.15
C ASP A 553 2.48 11.18 25.30
N VAL A 554 1.31 10.61 25.11
CA VAL A 554 0.03 11.32 25.28
C VAL A 554 -0.12 11.91 26.69
N PRO A 555 0.27 11.23 27.79
CA PRO A 555 0.27 11.84 29.12
C PRO A 555 1.17 13.07 29.22
N GLY A 556 2.37 13.03 28.62
CA GLY A 556 3.27 14.18 28.56
C GLY A 556 2.68 15.35 27.78
N LEU A 557 2.02 15.07 26.67
CA LEU A 557 1.30 16.08 25.89
C LEU A 557 0.17 16.71 26.71
N ILE A 558 -0.67 15.91 27.37
CA ILE A 558 -1.74 16.40 28.28
C ILE A 558 -1.16 17.32 29.37
N ALA A 559 -0.01 16.94 29.93
CA ALA A 559 0.66 17.77 30.95
C ALA A 559 1.11 19.14 30.40
N LEU A 560 1.56 19.22 29.15
CA LEU A 560 1.93 20.50 28.50
C LEU A 560 0.73 21.44 28.36
N PHE A 561 -0.47 20.92 28.14
CA PHE A 561 -1.70 21.71 28.12
C PHE A 561 -2.17 22.18 29.51
N GLY A 562 -1.56 21.65 30.58
CA GLY A 562 -1.95 21.95 31.97
C GLY A 562 -3.01 20.99 32.53
N GLY A 563 -3.23 19.84 31.89
CA GLY A 563 -4.14 18.79 32.34
C GLY A 563 -5.17 18.37 31.26
N GLU A 564 -6.01 17.41 31.64
CA GLU A 564 -6.98 16.79 30.73
C GLU A 564 -8.02 17.79 30.19
N GLU A 565 -8.58 18.65 31.03
CA GLU A 565 -9.65 19.57 30.62
C GLU A 565 -9.16 20.60 29.56
N PRO A 566 -8.04 21.33 29.71
CA PRO A 566 -7.50 22.21 28.67
C PRO A 566 -7.13 21.46 27.39
N PHE A 567 -6.56 20.25 27.51
CA PHE A 567 -6.25 19.38 26.38
C PHE A 567 -7.51 19.02 25.58
N LEU A 568 -8.55 18.52 26.25
CA LEU A 568 -9.82 18.14 25.64
C LEU A 568 -10.54 19.34 24.98
N ASN A 569 -10.53 20.51 25.63
CA ASN A 569 -11.12 21.73 25.06
C ASN A 569 -10.40 22.17 23.77
N LYS A 570 -9.07 22.03 23.73
CA LYS A 570 -8.30 22.31 22.52
C LYS A 570 -8.56 21.27 21.43
N LEU A 571 -8.67 20.00 21.81
CA LEU A 571 -8.99 18.91 20.89
C LEU A 571 -10.42 19.07 20.33
N ASP A 572 -11.42 19.48 21.13
CA ASP A 572 -12.76 19.81 20.63
C ASP A 572 -12.72 20.96 19.62
N SER A 573 -11.81 21.93 19.80
CA SER A 573 -11.64 23.04 18.86
C SER A 573 -11.13 22.57 17.49
N LEU A 574 -10.29 21.53 17.43
CA LEU A 574 -9.84 20.93 16.17
C LEU A 574 -11.02 20.51 15.29
N PHE A 575 -12.03 19.90 15.86
CA PHE A 575 -13.21 19.37 15.15
C PHE A 575 -14.29 20.42 14.87
N THR A 576 -14.17 21.65 15.38
CA THR A 576 -15.18 22.69 15.27
C THR A 576 -14.71 23.92 14.48
N VAL A 577 -13.42 24.24 14.51
CA VAL A 577 -12.84 25.35 13.76
C VAL A 577 -12.74 24.95 12.29
N LYS A 578 -13.41 25.70 11.42
CA LYS A 578 -13.41 25.42 9.97
C LYS A 578 -12.03 25.65 9.35
N LEU A 579 -11.65 24.77 8.44
CA LEU A 579 -10.51 24.91 7.54
C LEU A 579 -11.04 25.16 6.12
N GLU A 580 -10.50 26.19 5.47
CA GLU A 580 -10.62 26.39 4.02
C GLU A 580 -9.22 26.22 3.42
N THR A 581 -9.03 25.22 2.58
CA THR A 581 -7.76 24.94 1.93
C THR A 581 -7.99 24.48 0.50
N THR A 582 -7.01 24.73 -0.35
CA THR A 582 -6.92 24.21 -1.73
C THR A 582 -5.84 23.14 -1.88
N GLN A 583 -5.22 22.72 -0.78
CA GLN A 583 -4.23 21.64 -0.80
C GLN A 583 -4.93 20.32 -1.08
N ALA A 584 -4.45 19.62 -2.10
CA ALA A 584 -5.10 18.42 -2.62
C ALA A 584 -5.07 17.26 -1.62
N ASP A 585 -4.01 17.15 -0.81
CA ASP A 585 -3.86 16.09 0.20
C ASP A 585 -4.70 16.31 1.45
N VAL A 586 -5.06 17.55 1.77
CA VAL A 586 -5.80 17.91 2.99
C VAL A 586 -7.31 17.84 2.74
N THR A 587 -7.86 16.64 2.79
CA THR A 587 -9.25 16.30 2.44
C THR A 587 -9.99 15.62 3.59
N GLY A 588 -11.27 15.27 3.40
CA GLY A 588 -12.07 14.57 4.42
C GLY A 588 -12.25 15.39 5.71
N LEU A 589 -12.50 16.70 5.58
CA LEU A 589 -12.47 17.65 6.70
C LEU A 589 -13.65 17.51 7.67
N ILE A 590 -13.34 17.44 8.97
CA ILE A 590 -14.24 17.67 10.09
C ILE A 590 -13.60 18.80 10.94
N GLY A 591 -13.99 20.04 10.70
CA GLY A 591 -13.28 21.19 11.24
C GLY A 591 -11.89 21.34 10.64
N GLN A 592 -10.85 21.31 11.48
CA GLN A 592 -9.43 21.28 11.09
C GLN A 592 -8.86 19.85 10.98
N TYR A 593 -9.61 18.84 11.47
CA TYR A 593 -9.26 17.44 11.28
C TYR A 593 -9.42 17.05 9.82
N ALA A 594 -8.39 16.45 9.22
CA ALA A 594 -8.36 16.02 7.82
C ALA A 594 -8.20 14.50 7.77
N HIS A 595 -9.30 13.75 7.59
CA HIS A 595 -9.23 12.29 7.56
C HIS A 595 -8.46 11.75 6.36
N GLY A 596 -8.50 12.47 5.25
CA GLY A 596 -7.80 12.12 4.02
C GLY A 596 -6.28 12.36 4.07
N ASN A 597 -5.70 12.67 5.25
CA ASN A 597 -4.25 12.78 5.42
C ASN A 597 -3.78 12.21 6.77
N GLU A 598 -2.65 11.55 6.77
CA GLU A 598 -2.13 10.67 7.81
C GLU A 598 -1.87 11.32 9.17
N PRO A 599 -1.42 12.58 9.28
CA PRO A 599 -1.24 13.22 10.59
C PRO A 599 -2.47 13.22 11.47
N SER A 600 -3.66 13.10 10.88
CA SER A 600 -4.95 13.07 11.59
C SER A 600 -5.36 11.68 12.09
N HIS A 601 -4.83 10.59 11.54
CA HIS A 601 -5.37 9.23 11.71
C HIS A 601 -5.46 8.73 13.15
N HIS A 602 -4.53 9.11 14.04
CA HIS A 602 -4.56 8.72 15.46
C HIS A 602 -5.37 9.68 16.34
N VAL A 603 -5.70 10.87 15.85
CA VAL A 603 -6.17 11.99 16.68
C VAL A 603 -7.53 11.73 17.33
N THR A 604 -8.45 11.05 16.61
CA THR A 604 -9.77 10.70 17.15
C THR A 604 -9.67 9.80 18.39
N TYR A 605 -8.62 9.00 18.52
CA TYR A 605 -8.39 8.08 19.63
C TYR A 605 -7.78 8.75 20.87
N LEU A 606 -7.28 9.98 20.74
CA LEU A 606 -6.73 10.73 21.86
C LEU A 606 -7.78 11.04 22.93
N TYR A 607 -9.05 11.16 22.55
CA TYR A 607 -10.14 11.30 23.55
C TYR A 607 -10.25 10.09 24.46
N ALA A 608 -10.13 8.87 23.92
CA ALA A 608 -10.17 7.65 24.74
C ALA A 608 -8.99 7.59 25.72
N LEU A 609 -7.81 8.04 25.29
CA LEU A 609 -6.62 8.13 26.15
C LEU A 609 -6.72 9.25 27.20
N ALA A 610 -7.49 10.30 26.93
CA ALA A 610 -7.73 11.43 27.84
C ALA A 610 -9.04 11.29 28.64
N GLY A 611 -9.61 10.09 28.77
CA GLY A 611 -10.75 9.79 29.64
C GLY A 611 -12.12 10.16 29.08
N ARG A 612 -12.26 10.48 27.76
CA ARG A 612 -13.54 10.76 27.08
C ARG A 612 -13.79 9.80 25.90
N PRO A 613 -13.84 8.48 26.12
CA PRO A 613 -13.95 7.48 25.03
C PRO A 613 -15.22 7.64 24.18
N GLU A 614 -16.31 8.18 24.72
CA GLU A 614 -17.54 8.42 23.99
C GLU A 614 -17.34 9.38 22.81
N ARG A 615 -16.42 10.35 22.92
CA ARG A 615 -16.14 11.28 21.82
C ARG A 615 -15.34 10.59 20.69
N THR A 616 -14.41 9.70 21.03
CA THR A 616 -13.75 8.81 20.05
C THR A 616 -14.80 8.01 19.27
N GLN A 617 -15.77 7.42 19.97
CA GLN A 617 -16.82 6.56 19.40
C GLN A 617 -17.74 7.32 18.43
N GLU A 618 -18.12 8.56 18.79
CA GLU A 618 -18.89 9.46 17.94
C GLU A 618 -18.16 9.81 16.64
N LEU A 619 -16.91 10.23 16.76
CA LEU A 619 -16.09 10.65 15.61
C LEU A 619 -15.80 9.49 14.65
N ILE A 620 -15.49 8.31 15.17
CA ILE A 620 -15.31 7.11 14.34
C ILE A 620 -16.60 6.84 13.54
N ARG A 621 -17.77 6.88 14.20
CA ARG A 621 -19.05 6.69 13.50
C ARG A 621 -19.27 7.74 12.41
N GLU A 622 -18.99 9.01 12.71
CA GLU A 622 -19.12 10.10 11.73
C GLU A 622 -18.21 9.87 10.51
N ILE A 623 -16.97 9.44 10.74
CA ILE A 623 -16.01 9.13 9.68
C ILE A 623 -16.52 7.95 8.82
N PHE A 624 -16.99 6.87 9.44
CA PHE A 624 -17.56 5.73 8.71
C PHE A 624 -18.75 6.12 7.85
N ASP A 625 -19.66 6.93 8.39
CA ASP A 625 -20.88 7.33 7.70
C ASP A 625 -20.61 8.32 6.55
N THR A 626 -19.53 9.10 6.60
CA THR A 626 -19.29 10.22 5.67
C THR A 626 -18.10 10.02 4.73
N GLN A 627 -17.04 9.30 5.15
CA GLN A 627 -15.76 9.27 4.47
C GLN A 627 -15.49 7.96 3.71
N TYR A 628 -16.21 6.86 4.01
CA TYR A 628 -16.08 5.57 3.35
C TYR A 628 -17.39 5.11 2.74
N LYS A 629 -17.38 4.76 1.44
CA LYS A 629 -18.59 4.36 0.70
C LYS A 629 -18.26 3.28 -0.33
N ASN A 630 -19.21 2.38 -0.58
CA ASN A 630 -19.13 1.43 -1.69
C ASN A 630 -19.43 2.14 -3.03
N LYS A 631 -18.54 3.03 -3.45
CA LYS A 631 -18.62 3.81 -4.69
C LYS A 631 -17.22 4.16 -5.20
N PRO A 632 -17.06 4.52 -6.49
CA PRO A 632 -15.75 4.94 -7.01
C PRO A 632 -15.15 6.16 -6.27
N ASP A 633 -15.96 7.09 -5.78
CA ASP A 633 -15.60 8.23 -4.93
C ASP A 633 -15.63 7.87 -3.43
N GLY A 634 -15.45 6.60 -3.09
CA GLY A 634 -15.68 6.06 -1.75
C GLY A 634 -14.55 6.24 -0.75
N LEU A 635 -13.43 6.83 -1.14
CA LEU A 635 -12.34 7.26 -0.25
C LEU A 635 -12.22 8.78 -0.31
N CYS A 636 -12.10 9.43 0.84
CA CYS A 636 -12.07 10.89 0.93
C CYS A 636 -10.72 11.51 0.62
N GLY A 637 -9.65 10.73 0.56
CA GLY A 637 -8.27 11.13 0.27
C GLY A 637 -7.50 9.97 -0.31
N ASN A 638 -6.20 10.18 -0.50
CA ASN A 638 -5.26 9.16 -0.95
C ASN A 638 -5.37 7.89 -0.09
N ASP A 639 -5.38 6.72 -0.70
CA ASP A 639 -5.35 5.46 0.05
C ASP A 639 -3.97 5.19 0.66
N ASP A 640 -2.93 5.79 0.07
CA ASP A 640 -1.52 5.76 0.48
C ASP A 640 -1.03 4.36 0.81
N CYS A 641 -0.98 3.54 -0.26
CA CYS A 641 -0.52 2.17 -0.21
C CYS A 641 -1.27 1.32 0.86
N GLY A 642 -2.57 1.58 1.03
CA GLY A 642 -3.43 0.84 1.95
C GLY A 642 -3.55 1.44 3.35
N GLN A 643 -2.88 2.55 3.66
CA GLN A 643 -2.91 3.13 5.01
C GLN A 643 -4.32 3.60 5.41
N MET A 644 -5.03 4.34 4.54
CA MET A 644 -6.40 4.76 4.81
C MET A 644 -7.35 3.56 4.91
N SER A 645 -7.16 2.57 4.04
CA SER A 645 -7.91 1.31 4.06
C SER A 645 -7.72 0.54 5.37
N VAL A 646 -6.50 0.45 5.88
CA VAL A 646 -6.22 -0.24 7.15
C VAL A 646 -6.73 0.55 8.37
N TRP A 647 -6.75 1.89 8.31
CA TRP A 647 -7.43 2.68 9.33
C TRP A 647 -8.90 2.27 9.47
N TYR A 648 -9.61 2.11 8.34
CA TYR A 648 -10.99 1.61 8.33
C TYR A 648 -11.09 0.23 8.98
N MET A 649 -10.21 -0.71 8.62
CA MET A 649 -10.25 -2.08 9.13
C MET A 649 -10.03 -2.15 10.64
N PHE A 650 -9.02 -1.49 11.19
CA PHE A 650 -8.81 -1.43 12.64
C PHE A 650 -9.97 -0.76 13.37
N SER A 651 -10.43 0.36 12.86
CA SER A 651 -11.56 1.08 13.47
C SER A 651 -12.87 0.27 13.39
N ALA A 652 -13.07 -0.52 12.31
CA ALA A 652 -14.20 -1.46 12.22
C ALA A 652 -14.14 -2.54 13.31
N MET A 653 -12.95 -2.98 13.67
CA MET A 653 -12.72 -3.92 14.79
C MET A 653 -12.89 -3.28 16.17
N GLY A 654 -12.96 -1.93 16.24
CA GLY A 654 -13.14 -1.19 17.48
C GLY A 654 -11.86 -0.86 18.24
N PHE A 655 -10.69 -0.91 17.58
CA PHE A 655 -9.40 -0.51 18.18
C PHE A 655 -8.43 0.01 17.10
N TYR A 656 -7.39 0.75 17.51
CA TYR A 656 -6.43 1.36 16.59
C TYR A 656 -5.03 1.46 17.22
N PRO A 657 -3.94 1.21 16.47
CA PRO A 657 -2.57 1.34 16.96
C PRO A 657 -2.12 2.81 17.00
N VAL A 658 -2.52 3.58 18.02
CA VAL A 658 -2.12 4.99 18.18
C VAL A 658 -0.60 5.14 18.23
N ASP A 659 0.07 4.25 18.98
CA ASP A 659 1.51 4.08 19.03
C ASP A 659 1.88 2.66 18.58
N PRO A 660 2.19 2.46 17.28
CA PRO A 660 2.52 1.15 16.72
C PRO A 660 3.65 0.44 17.48
N VAL A 661 4.69 1.18 17.90
CA VAL A 661 5.85 0.62 18.59
C VAL A 661 5.50 0.10 19.98
N SER A 662 4.47 0.62 20.63
CA SER A 662 4.02 0.10 21.93
C SER A 662 3.51 -1.34 21.87
N GLY A 663 3.00 -1.76 20.72
CA GLY A 663 2.31 -3.04 20.54
C GLY A 663 0.91 -3.09 21.16
N ASP A 664 0.36 -1.93 21.57
CA ASP A 664 -0.98 -1.79 22.12
C ASP A 664 -1.92 -1.12 21.12
N TYR A 665 -3.19 -1.51 21.16
CA TYR A 665 -4.27 -0.95 20.36
C TYR A 665 -5.28 -0.27 21.26
N VAL A 666 -5.53 1.01 21.03
CA VAL A 666 -6.47 1.84 21.82
C VAL A 666 -7.90 1.53 21.41
N PHE A 667 -8.79 1.31 22.36
CA PHE A 667 -10.20 1.05 22.10
C PHE A 667 -10.95 2.29 21.57
N GLY A 668 -11.75 2.04 20.53
CA GLY A 668 -12.81 2.93 20.05
C GLY A 668 -14.17 2.26 20.23
N ALA A 669 -14.92 2.14 19.13
CA ALA A 669 -16.15 1.35 19.08
C ALA A 669 -16.19 0.56 17.78
N PRO A 670 -16.50 -0.74 17.81
CA PRO A 670 -16.65 -1.53 16.60
C PRO A 670 -17.79 -0.98 15.73
N GLN A 671 -17.62 -1.09 14.42
CA GLN A 671 -18.57 -0.60 13.44
C GLN A 671 -19.35 -1.73 12.74
N LEU A 672 -18.93 -2.97 12.98
CA LEU A 672 -19.52 -4.18 12.41
C LEU A 672 -19.97 -5.13 13.53
N PRO A 673 -21.07 -5.90 13.34
CA PRO A 673 -21.61 -6.78 14.37
C PRO A 673 -20.63 -7.83 14.87
N LYS A 674 -19.83 -8.39 13.95
CA LYS A 674 -18.85 -9.41 14.28
C LYS A 674 -17.74 -9.48 13.25
N ILE A 675 -16.51 -9.64 13.75
CA ILE A 675 -15.31 -9.88 12.95
C ILE A 675 -14.54 -11.04 13.59
N VAL A 676 -14.10 -11.99 12.78
CA VAL A 676 -13.26 -13.11 13.21
C VAL A 676 -11.94 -13.06 12.46
N LEU A 677 -10.84 -12.92 13.18
CA LEU A 677 -9.48 -13.00 12.64
C LEU A 677 -9.00 -14.44 12.75
N HIS A 678 -8.59 -15.04 11.63
CA HIS A 678 -7.93 -16.34 11.57
C HIS A 678 -6.42 -16.12 11.63
N LEU A 679 -5.82 -16.36 12.79
CA LEU A 679 -4.42 -16.12 13.06
C LEU A 679 -3.53 -17.20 12.44
N ALA A 680 -2.27 -16.84 12.13
CA ALA A 680 -1.33 -17.73 11.43
C ALA A 680 -1.05 -19.06 12.16
N ASP A 681 -1.21 -19.09 13.51
CA ASP A 681 -1.05 -20.32 14.32
C ASP A 681 -2.32 -21.21 14.39
N GLY A 682 -3.34 -20.87 13.61
CA GLY A 682 -4.62 -21.59 13.56
C GLY A 682 -5.60 -21.23 14.66
N LYS A 683 -5.27 -20.26 15.53
CA LYS A 683 -6.23 -19.69 16.48
C LYS A 683 -7.15 -18.68 15.81
N THR A 684 -8.21 -18.31 16.51
CA THR A 684 -9.11 -17.23 16.11
C THR A 684 -9.19 -16.16 17.19
N PHE A 685 -9.25 -14.91 16.77
CA PHE A 685 -9.62 -13.81 17.64
C PHE A 685 -10.93 -13.21 17.11
N THR A 686 -11.96 -13.23 17.94
CA THR A 686 -13.32 -12.81 17.55
C THR A 686 -13.67 -11.50 18.25
N VAL A 687 -14.10 -10.51 17.48
CA VAL A 687 -14.70 -9.26 18.00
C VAL A 687 -16.20 -9.32 17.79
N ILE A 688 -16.98 -9.08 18.83
CA ILE A 688 -18.44 -9.04 18.78
C ILE A 688 -18.93 -7.71 19.32
N ALA A 689 -19.84 -7.05 18.61
CA ALA A 689 -20.53 -5.84 19.03
C ALA A 689 -22.00 -6.17 19.34
N GLU A 690 -22.30 -6.54 20.56
CA GLU A 690 -23.66 -6.84 20.99
C GLU A 690 -24.53 -5.57 21.01
N ASN A 691 -25.71 -5.65 20.41
CA ASN A 691 -26.69 -4.57 20.28
C ASN A 691 -26.23 -3.38 19.41
N LEU A 692 -25.23 -3.53 18.56
CA LEU A 692 -24.78 -2.48 17.64
C LEU A 692 -25.93 -2.04 16.74
N SER A 693 -26.22 -0.73 16.74
CA SER A 693 -27.18 -0.09 15.83
C SER A 693 -26.82 1.37 15.62
N LYS A 694 -27.64 2.11 14.86
CA LYS A 694 -27.45 3.55 14.70
C LYS A 694 -27.68 4.31 16.01
N GLU A 695 -28.57 3.81 16.85
CA GLU A 695 -28.90 4.37 18.19
C GLU A 695 -27.89 3.92 19.23
N HIS A 696 -27.47 2.66 19.18
CA HIS A 696 -26.51 2.07 20.13
C HIS A 696 -25.09 2.11 19.54
N LYS A 697 -24.47 3.27 19.59
CA LYS A 697 -23.14 3.54 19.05
C LYS A 697 -22.05 3.67 20.13
N TYR A 698 -22.47 3.73 21.40
CA TYR A 698 -21.54 3.86 22.53
C TYR A 698 -21.25 2.51 23.17
N VAL A 699 -20.06 2.36 23.68
CA VAL A 699 -19.65 1.17 24.44
C VAL A 699 -20.10 1.31 25.91
N ASP A 700 -20.89 0.34 26.37
CA ASP A 700 -21.31 0.23 27.78
C ASP A 700 -20.26 -0.51 28.61
N SER A 701 -19.80 -1.65 28.10
CA SER A 701 -18.79 -2.47 28.74
C SER A 701 -18.04 -3.34 27.74
N ILE A 702 -16.85 -3.79 28.14
CA ILE A 702 -16.01 -4.69 27.33
C ILE A 702 -15.70 -5.94 28.17
N THR A 703 -15.75 -7.11 27.54
CA THR A 703 -15.25 -8.36 28.13
C THR A 703 -14.25 -9.03 27.19
N LEU A 704 -13.23 -9.65 27.76
CA LEU A 704 -12.29 -10.50 27.04
C LEU A 704 -12.43 -11.93 27.60
N ASN A 705 -12.80 -12.89 26.73
CA ASN A 705 -13.05 -14.29 27.10
C ASN A 705 -14.08 -14.46 28.24
N GLY A 706 -15.09 -13.58 28.27
CA GLY A 706 -16.16 -13.57 29.27
C GLY A 706 -15.84 -12.82 30.57
N GLU A 707 -14.59 -12.41 30.78
CA GLU A 707 -14.19 -11.66 31.96
C GLU A 707 -14.25 -10.13 31.68
N PRO A 708 -14.69 -9.30 32.63
CA PRO A 708 -14.70 -7.86 32.49
C PRO A 708 -13.32 -7.30 32.17
N TYR A 709 -13.25 -6.45 31.12
CA TYR A 709 -12.01 -5.85 30.66
C TYR A 709 -12.07 -4.33 30.84
N THR A 710 -11.24 -3.80 31.74
CA THR A 710 -11.31 -2.40 32.18
C THR A 710 -10.18 -1.51 31.68
N LYS A 711 -9.23 -2.08 30.96
CA LYS A 711 -8.17 -1.30 30.29
C LYS A 711 -8.76 -0.54 29.09
N ASN A 712 -8.12 0.54 28.69
CA ASN A 712 -8.47 1.30 27.49
C ASN A 712 -7.71 0.84 26.23
N THR A 713 -6.88 -0.20 26.35
CA THR A 713 -6.10 -0.80 25.25
C THR A 713 -6.14 -2.32 25.31
N ILE A 714 -5.89 -2.97 24.17
CA ILE A 714 -5.60 -4.39 24.08
C ILE A 714 -4.20 -4.58 23.48
N SER A 715 -3.40 -5.50 24.01
CA SER A 715 -2.06 -5.75 23.49
C SER A 715 -2.09 -6.68 22.26
N HIS A 716 -1.09 -6.55 21.39
CA HIS A 716 -0.83 -7.48 20.30
C HIS A 716 -0.75 -8.94 20.78
N GLU A 717 -0.07 -9.16 21.90
CA GLU A 717 0.06 -10.49 22.50
C GLU A 717 -1.30 -11.06 22.93
N ASP A 718 -2.22 -10.23 23.46
CA ASP A 718 -3.55 -10.69 23.86
C ASP A 718 -4.39 -11.10 22.65
N ILE A 719 -4.26 -10.38 21.53
CA ILE A 719 -4.90 -10.76 20.27
C ILE A 719 -4.36 -12.09 19.77
N LEU A 720 -3.03 -12.27 19.76
CA LEU A 720 -2.38 -13.51 19.30
C LEU A 720 -2.66 -14.74 20.17
N LYS A 721 -3.09 -14.56 21.42
CA LYS A 721 -3.56 -15.71 22.25
C LYS A 721 -4.85 -16.30 21.71
N GLY A 722 -5.58 -15.58 20.87
CA GLY A 722 -6.93 -15.91 20.43
C GLY A 722 -7.97 -15.62 21.51
N GLY A 723 -9.24 -15.88 21.20
CA GLY A 723 -10.34 -15.68 22.13
C GLY A 723 -11.42 -14.75 21.60
N THR A 724 -12.23 -14.20 22.51
CA THR A 724 -13.39 -13.37 22.15
C THR A 724 -13.40 -12.07 22.93
N LEU A 725 -13.37 -10.96 22.20
CA LEU A 725 -13.56 -9.60 22.70
C LEU A 725 -15.00 -9.20 22.42
N VAL A 726 -15.76 -8.89 23.46
CA VAL A 726 -17.17 -8.49 23.31
C VAL A 726 -17.35 -7.06 23.79
N TYR A 727 -17.86 -6.23 22.90
CA TYR A 727 -18.35 -4.88 23.22
C TYR A 727 -19.87 -4.95 23.40
N LYS A 728 -20.37 -4.56 24.55
CA LYS A 728 -21.79 -4.33 24.77
C LYS A 728 -22.10 -2.89 24.42
N MET A 729 -22.91 -2.69 23.40
CA MET A 729 -23.26 -1.36 22.88
C MET A 729 -24.54 -0.81 23.52
N LYS A 730 -24.59 0.53 23.73
CA LYS A 730 -25.74 1.29 24.28
C LYS A 730 -26.04 2.55 23.49
#